data_bccc968850766b1da292c23b4ed3bc15
#
_entry.id   bccc968850766b1da292c23b4ed3bc15
#
_cell.length_a   1.000
_cell.length_b   1.000
_cell.length_c   1.000
_cell.angle_alpha   90.00
_cell.angle_beta   90.00
_cell.angle_gamma   90.00
#
_symmetry.space_group_name_H-M   'P 1'
#
loop_
_entity.id
_entity.type
_entity.pdbx_description
1 polymer ?
#
loop_
_entity_poly.entity_id
_entity_poly.type
_entity_poly.pdbx_seq_one_letter_code
_entity_poly.pdbx_strand_id
1 'polypeptide(L)'
;MTVMSHSLSCVKDHPHDEPGSKTAQVLTRRAAATPTSLPAGATSLVWSLPEVRWALVATALFAAGLLLRLAGVPSWTSDIVFTGCYLAGGWEPAVAGWQALRQRTLDVDLLMIAAAIGAAAIGQVVDGGLLIVIFATSGAQEAYATRRTADSVSALLSLAPEQATLLADDGSQRVVDTAGLQVGDLVLVRPGERIGADGTVTDGTSEVDQAKVTGEPLPVLRGPGDEVFAGTLNTHGALRVRVTRPASESVVARIVALVEQASATKARTQLFVETVEQRYSVTVVLTTLLVFTVPLALGESLRPALLRAMTYMIVASPCAVVLATMPPLLSAIANAGRHGVLVKSAVVMEQLGQTTQVAFDKTGTLTVGAPVITDVQVLGDLRVDEVLRLAASAEAPSEHPLGRAVVTAAADRGLALAEVTDFSATPGRGVSAVVEGHRVEVGSPALLTRPTPSQATAIAVAEARGSTVAVVLFDGRAVALLTLTDQVRPDAGTVVTALRELTATTPVLLTGDNALAAQLLAEQVGITQVHAALLPADKVERVQALRDAGHRVLVVGDGINDAPALATADLGVAMGRRGSDLTLQTADAVLVGDDLSTLPALLRLSRAARRAVLQNLVLAGVAIVALVTWDLVGTLPLPLGVLGHEGGTVLIGLNGLRLLRSSAWRL
;
A
#
# COMPACT_ATOMS: atom_id res chain seq x y z
N MET A 1 52.73 24.49 -27.78
CA MET A 1 52.62 24.65 -29.22
C MET A 1 51.32 24.06 -29.69
N THR A 2 50.40 24.94 -30.08
CA THR A 2 49.41 24.88 -31.17
C THR A 2 48.23 23.97 -30.95
N VAL A 3 47.10 24.42 -30.46
CA VAL A 3 45.93 25.14 -31.10
C VAL A 3 45.28 24.40 -32.28
N MET A 4 44.00 24.04 -32.08
CA MET A 4 42.81 24.18 -32.99
C MET A 4 41.75 23.18 -32.57
N SER A 5 40.65 23.52 -31.95
CA SER A 5 39.39 24.17 -32.40
C SER A 5 38.74 23.55 -33.65
N HIS A 6 37.52 23.12 -33.45
CA HIS A 6 36.31 22.99 -34.31
C HIS A 6 35.65 21.61 -34.12
N SER A 7 34.37 21.39 -34.04
CA SER A 7 33.16 22.21 -34.25
C SER A 7 31.96 21.41 -33.72
N LEU A 8 30.97 22.12 -33.25
CA LEU A 8 29.62 21.65 -32.99
C LEU A 8 29.01 20.93 -34.19
N SER A 9 28.46 19.73 -33.98
CA SER A 9 27.39 19.22 -34.82
C SER A 9 26.25 18.73 -33.99
N CYS A 10 25.14 19.37 -34.23
CA CYS A 10 23.78 19.13 -33.74
C CYS A 10 23.39 17.65 -33.90
N VAL A 11 23.14 16.95 -32.81
CA VAL A 11 22.40 15.68 -32.80
C VAL A 11 20.95 16.02 -32.48
N LYS A 12 20.09 15.79 -33.45
CA LYS A 12 18.64 15.88 -33.33
C LYS A 12 18.15 14.88 -32.27
N ASP A 13 17.51 15.41 -31.24
CA ASP A 13 16.67 14.63 -30.32
C ASP A 13 15.50 14.02 -31.13
N HIS A 14 15.49 12.71 -31.24
CA HIS A 14 14.29 11.96 -31.52
C HIS A 14 13.66 11.59 -30.18
N PRO A 15 12.40 11.94 -29.92
CA PRO A 15 11.70 11.47 -28.75
C PRO A 15 11.42 9.96 -28.89
N HIS A 16 11.93 9.16 -27.97
CA HIS A 16 11.49 7.78 -27.78
C HIS A 16 10.04 7.80 -27.29
N ASP A 17 9.11 7.48 -28.18
CA ASP A 17 7.74 7.15 -27.82
C ASP A 17 7.73 5.86 -26.98
N GLU A 18 7.54 5.99 -25.67
CA GLU A 18 7.22 4.86 -24.80
C GLU A 18 5.79 4.37 -25.06
N PRO A 19 5.57 3.10 -25.39
CA PRO A 19 4.23 2.59 -25.72
C PRO A 19 3.29 2.41 -24.53
N GLY A 20 3.67 2.88 -23.32
CA GLY A 20 2.90 2.67 -22.09
C GLY A 20 1.86 3.74 -21.72
N SER A 21 1.91 4.94 -22.35
CA SER A 21 1.15 6.08 -21.80
C SER A 21 -0.32 6.18 -22.26
N LYS A 22 -0.72 5.51 -23.31
CA LYS A 22 -2.08 5.66 -23.88
C LYS A 22 -3.15 4.79 -23.24
N THR A 23 -2.78 3.66 -22.69
CA THR A 23 -3.73 2.77 -21.96
C THR A 23 -4.09 3.36 -20.59
N ALA A 24 -3.14 4.02 -19.93
CA ALA A 24 -3.40 4.73 -18.67
C ALA A 24 -4.34 5.94 -18.86
N GLN A 25 -4.27 6.63 -20.02
CA GLN A 25 -5.14 7.78 -20.30
C GLN A 25 -6.60 7.40 -20.60
N VAL A 26 -6.86 6.19 -21.06
CA VAL A 26 -8.25 5.72 -21.29
C VAL A 26 -8.92 5.35 -19.95
N LEU A 27 -8.17 4.81 -19.01
CA LEU A 27 -8.68 4.52 -17.64
C LEU A 27 -8.90 5.82 -16.82
N THR A 28 -8.02 6.83 -16.98
CA THR A 28 -8.15 8.09 -16.24
C THR A 28 -9.26 9.00 -16.77
N ARG A 29 -9.63 8.92 -18.04
CA ARG A 29 -10.79 9.70 -18.58
C ARG A 29 -12.15 9.17 -18.15
N ARG A 30 -12.28 7.91 -17.73
CA ARG A 30 -13.53 7.37 -17.16
C ARG A 30 -13.70 7.62 -15.65
N ALA A 31 -12.64 7.98 -14.92
CA ALA A 31 -12.70 8.27 -13.49
C ALA A 31 -13.14 9.69 -13.13
N ALA A 32 -13.37 10.57 -14.09
CA ALA A 32 -13.82 11.96 -13.86
C ALA A 32 -15.36 12.11 -13.93
N ALA A 33 -16.12 11.10 -13.49
CA ALA A 33 -17.55 11.24 -13.22
C ALA A 33 -17.73 11.48 -11.73
N THR A 34 -18.23 12.67 -11.40
CA THR A 34 -18.61 13.18 -10.09
C THR A 34 -19.16 12.09 -9.15
N PRO A 35 -18.61 11.91 -7.95
CA PRO A 35 -19.21 11.04 -6.97
C PRO A 35 -20.35 11.76 -6.24
N THR A 36 -21.56 11.50 -6.64
CA THR A 36 -22.74 11.78 -5.81
C THR A 36 -23.23 10.45 -5.23
N SER A 37 -23.33 10.40 -3.88
CA SER A 37 -24.12 9.48 -3.07
C SER A 37 -23.40 8.46 -2.19
N LEU A 38 -23.82 8.43 -0.95
CA LEU A 38 -23.81 7.50 0.20
C LEU A 38 -23.33 6.05 -0.06
N PRO A 39 -22.74 5.38 0.96
CA PRO A 39 -22.27 3.99 0.83
C PRO A 39 -23.44 3.07 0.55
N ALA A 40 -23.56 2.71 -0.70
CA ALA A 40 -24.56 1.81 -1.20
C ALA A 40 -24.25 0.38 -0.75
N GLY A 41 -25.23 -0.33 -0.20
CA GLY A 41 -25.12 -1.76 0.10
C GLY A 41 -24.74 -2.57 -1.15
N ALA A 42 -24.27 -3.81 -0.97
CA ALA A 42 -23.76 -4.66 -2.06
C ALA A 42 -24.71 -4.76 -3.28
N THR A 43 -26.00 -4.57 -3.08
CA THR A 43 -27.04 -4.56 -4.12
C THR A 43 -26.98 -3.34 -5.03
N SER A 44 -26.58 -2.17 -4.51
CA SER A 44 -26.47 -0.94 -5.33
C SER A 44 -25.22 -0.93 -6.19
N LEU A 45 -24.13 -1.61 -5.78
CA LEU A 45 -22.93 -1.76 -6.55
C LEU A 45 -23.15 -2.55 -7.83
N VAL A 46 -23.92 -3.66 -7.76
CA VAL A 46 -24.24 -4.50 -8.92
C VAL A 46 -24.95 -3.68 -10.01
N TRP A 47 -25.89 -2.81 -9.62
CA TRP A 47 -26.67 -1.99 -10.56
C TRP A 47 -25.91 -0.75 -11.08
N SER A 48 -24.82 -0.36 -10.46
CA SER A 48 -24.02 0.80 -10.90
C SER A 48 -23.13 0.51 -12.11
N LEU A 49 -22.81 -0.77 -12.38
CA LEU A 49 -21.92 -1.19 -13.45
C LEU A 49 -22.70 -1.37 -14.77
N PRO A 50 -22.35 -0.65 -15.84
CA PRO A 50 -23.01 -0.81 -17.14
C PRO A 50 -22.84 -2.22 -17.70
N GLU A 51 -21.66 -2.84 -17.52
CA GLU A 51 -21.36 -4.21 -17.95
C GLU A 51 -22.34 -5.22 -17.33
N VAL A 52 -22.64 -5.09 -16.04
CA VAL A 52 -23.57 -5.96 -15.33
C VAL A 52 -25.02 -5.76 -15.83
N ARG A 53 -25.42 -4.51 -16.06
CA ARG A 53 -26.77 -4.22 -16.57
C ARG A 53 -26.98 -4.80 -17.97
N TRP A 54 -26.02 -4.62 -18.87
CA TRP A 54 -26.11 -5.14 -20.22
C TRP A 54 -26.03 -6.66 -20.25
N ALA A 55 -25.22 -7.30 -19.40
CA ALA A 55 -25.20 -8.76 -19.27
C ALA A 55 -26.55 -9.31 -18.78
N LEU A 56 -27.19 -8.65 -17.80
CA LEU A 56 -28.54 -9.05 -17.32
C LEU A 56 -29.58 -8.88 -18.41
N VAL A 57 -29.54 -7.78 -19.16
CA VAL A 57 -30.47 -7.57 -20.30
C VAL A 57 -30.26 -8.64 -21.38
N ALA A 58 -29.02 -8.93 -21.75
CA ALA A 58 -28.71 -9.97 -22.73
C ALA A 58 -29.19 -11.35 -22.27
N THR A 59 -28.97 -11.69 -21.00
CA THR A 59 -29.42 -12.95 -20.39
C THR A 59 -30.95 -13.06 -20.37
N ALA A 60 -31.64 -11.98 -19.99
CA ALA A 60 -33.11 -11.94 -19.98
C ALA A 60 -33.70 -12.09 -21.39
N LEU A 61 -33.13 -11.41 -22.39
CA LEU A 61 -33.52 -11.52 -23.77
C LEU A 61 -33.25 -12.93 -24.33
N PHE A 62 -32.11 -13.53 -23.98
CA PHE A 62 -31.81 -14.91 -24.35
C PHE A 62 -32.84 -15.90 -23.78
N ALA A 63 -33.13 -15.80 -22.47
CA ALA A 63 -34.15 -16.65 -21.82
C ALA A 63 -35.51 -16.45 -22.43
N ALA A 64 -35.93 -15.21 -22.72
CA ALA A 64 -37.20 -14.93 -23.40
C ALA A 64 -37.24 -15.52 -24.80
N GLY A 65 -36.21 -15.39 -25.61
CA GLY A 65 -36.11 -15.97 -26.93
C GLY A 65 -36.19 -17.51 -26.91
N LEU A 66 -35.51 -18.13 -25.92
CA LEU A 66 -35.56 -19.58 -25.72
C LEU A 66 -36.96 -20.05 -25.31
N LEU A 67 -37.62 -19.35 -24.39
CA LEU A 67 -39.02 -19.66 -24.00
C LEU A 67 -40.02 -19.54 -25.16
N LEU A 68 -39.90 -18.48 -25.97
CA LEU A 68 -40.72 -18.31 -27.17
C LEU A 68 -40.53 -19.47 -28.16
N ARG A 69 -39.31 -19.94 -28.33
CA ARG A 69 -38.98 -21.06 -29.21
C ARG A 69 -39.55 -22.38 -28.69
N LEU A 70 -39.46 -22.62 -27.37
CA LEU A 70 -40.04 -23.79 -26.71
C LEU A 70 -41.59 -23.77 -26.71
N ALA A 71 -42.16 -22.58 -26.66
CA ALA A 71 -43.62 -22.40 -26.75
C ALA A 71 -44.19 -22.59 -28.16
N GLY A 72 -43.37 -22.87 -29.17
CA GLY A 72 -43.82 -23.12 -30.54
C GLY A 72 -44.29 -21.87 -31.30
N VAL A 73 -43.88 -20.66 -30.84
CA VAL A 73 -44.20 -19.40 -31.53
C VAL A 73 -43.37 -19.31 -32.83
N PRO A 74 -43.84 -18.61 -33.88
CA PRO A 74 -43.10 -18.48 -35.14
C PRO A 74 -41.65 -18.06 -34.94
N SER A 75 -40.71 -18.71 -35.63
CA SER A 75 -39.28 -18.54 -35.43
C SER A 75 -38.78 -17.08 -35.55
N TRP A 76 -39.39 -16.30 -36.45
CA TRP A 76 -39.03 -14.91 -36.65
C TRP A 76 -39.21 -14.03 -35.40
N THR A 77 -40.18 -14.36 -34.51
CA THR A 77 -40.38 -13.62 -33.24
C THR A 77 -39.25 -13.91 -32.25
N SER A 78 -38.83 -15.17 -32.12
CA SER A 78 -37.67 -15.54 -31.29
C SER A 78 -36.37 -14.96 -31.85
N ASP A 79 -36.23 -14.93 -33.19
CA ASP A 79 -35.02 -14.40 -33.84
C ASP A 79 -34.85 -12.88 -33.64
N ILE A 80 -35.95 -12.12 -33.57
CA ILE A 80 -35.91 -10.68 -33.19
C ILE A 80 -35.41 -10.53 -31.76
N VAL A 81 -35.89 -11.34 -30.82
CA VAL A 81 -35.48 -11.28 -29.42
C VAL A 81 -34.01 -11.69 -29.26
N PHE A 82 -33.56 -12.71 -29.98
CA PHE A 82 -32.14 -13.07 -30.03
C PHE A 82 -31.27 -11.96 -30.64
N THR A 83 -31.74 -11.27 -31.68
CA THR A 83 -31.03 -10.09 -32.22
C THR A 83 -30.85 -9.01 -31.16
N GLY A 84 -31.90 -8.76 -30.34
CA GLY A 84 -31.76 -7.89 -29.17
C GLY A 84 -30.69 -8.37 -28.17
N CYS A 85 -30.63 -9.69 -27.92
CA CYS A 85 -29.56 -10.28 -27.07
C CYS A 85 -28.16 -10.04 -27.65
N TYR A 86 -27.97 -10.27 -28.95
CA TYR A 86 -26.68 -10.01 -29.62
C TYR A 86 -26.25 -8.54 -29.54
N LEU A 87 -27.18 -7.61 -29.69
CA LEU A 87 -26.90 -6.18 -29.58
C LEU A 87 -26.57 -5.78 -28.13
N ALA A 88 -27.36 -6.26 -27.17
CA ALA A 88 -27.18 -5.91 -25.76
C ALA A 88 -25.86 -6.45 -25.19
N GLY A 89 -25.52 -7.71 -25.47
CA GLY A 89 -24.33 -8.36 -24.91
C GLY A 89 -23.08 -8.25 -25.78
N GLY A 90 -23.24 -8.02 -27.10
CA GLY A 90 -22.14 -8.02 -28.08
C GLY A 90 -21.54 -6.64 -28.37
N TRP A 91 -22.23 -5.54 -28.05
CA TRP A 91 -21.78 -4.20 -28.41
C TRP A 91 -20.44 -3.81 -27.80
N GLU A 92 -20.30 -3.97 -26.51
CA GLU A 92 -19.09 -3.57 -25.77
C GLU A 92 -17.86 -4.40 -26.17
N PRO A 93 -17.94 -5.75 -26.25
CA PRO A 93 -16.86 -6.58 -26.77
C PRO A 93 -16.52 -6.29 -28.24
N ALA A 94 -17.50 -6.00 -29.07
CA ALA A 94 -17.26 -5.66 -30.47
C ALA A 94 -16.45 -4.37 -30.63
N VAL A 95 -16.75 -3.35 -29.82
CA VAL A 95 -15.98 -2.09 -29.79
C VAL A 95 -14.58 -2.33 -29.26
N ALA A 96 -14.40 -3.11 -28.18
CA ALA A 96 -13.10 -3.47 -27.63
C ALA A 96 -12.25 -4.24 -28.63
N GLY A 97 -12.81 -5.28 -29.25
CA GLY A 97 -12.15 -6.08 -30.27
C GLY A 97 -11.75 -5.27 -31.50
N TRP A 98 -12.60 -4.33 -31.94
CA TRP A 98 -12.28 -3.40 -33.02
C TRP A 98 -11.10 -2.46 -32.66
N GLN A 99 -11.04 -1.98 -31.43
CA GLN A 99 -9.95 -1.16 -30.95
C GLN A 99 -8.63 -1.97 -30.87
N ALA A 100 -8.69 -3.22 -30.38
CA ALA A 100 -7.56 -4.14 -30.35
C ALA A 100 -7.01 -4.41 -31.76
N LEU A 101 -7.90 -4.65 -32.74
CA LEU A 101 -7.51 -4.84 -34.13
C LEU A 101 -6.80 -3.59 -34.72
N ARG A 102 -7.29 -2.40 -34.39
CA ARG A 102 -6.60 -1.13 -34.79
C ARG A 102 -5.21 -1.00 -34.18
N GLN A 103 -5.00 -1.55 -32.99
CA GLN A 103 -3.71 -1.57 -32.30
C GLN A 103 -2.82 -2.74 -32.73
N ARG A 104 -3.27 -3.54 -33.72
CA ARG A 104 -2.60 -4.76 -34.22
C ARG A 104 -2.37 -5.82 -33.14
N THR A 105 -3.23 -5.86 -32.14
CA THR A 105 -3.28 -6.94 -31.13
C THR A 105 -4.39 -7.89 -31.55
N LEU A 106 -4.09 -9.20 -31.56
CA LEU A 106 -5.10 -10.23 -31.76
C LEU A 106 -5.76 -10.50 -30.40
N ASP A 107 -7.06 -10.19 -30.34
CA ASP A 107 -7.89 -10.42 -29.19
C ASP A 107 -8.86 -11.57 -29.46
N VAL A 108 -9.01 -12.46 -28.48
CA VAL A 108 -9.94 -13.60 -28.54
C VAL A 108 -11.39 -13.09 -28.64
N ASP A 109 -11.66 -11.93 -28.07
CA ASP A 109 -12.98 -11.29 -28.03
C ASP A 109 -13.54 -11.02 -29.43
N LEU A 110 -12.70 -10.51 -30.34
CA LEU A 110 -13.11 -10.29 -31.71
C LEU A 110 -13.48 -11.60 -32.44
N LEU A 111 -12.71 -12.65 -32.18
CA LEU A 111 -12.99 -13.97 -32.77
C LEU A 111 -14.29 -14.57 -32.25
N MET A 112 -14.58 -14.36 -30.96
CA MET A 112 -15.83 -14.80 -30.32
C MET A 112 -17.06 -14.10 -30.91
N ILE A 113 -17.00 -12.79 -31.12
CA ILE A 113 -18.07 -12.04 -31.81
C ILE A 113 -18.25 -12.53 -33.24
N ALA A 114 -17.14 -12.73 -33.99
CA ALA A 114 -17.20 -13.25 -35.35
C ALA A 114 -17.84 -14.66 -35.38
N ALA A 115 -17.50 -15.51 -34.42
CA ALA A 115 -18.08 -16.85 -34.31
C ALA A 115 -19.57 -16.82 -33.96
N ALA A 116 -20.00 -15.90 -33.06
CA ALA A 116 -21.43 -15.74 -32.70
C ALA A 116 -22.24 -15.27 -33.93
N ILE A 117 -21.72 -14.29 -34.68
CA ILE A 117 -22.35 -13.82 -35.94
C ILE A 117 -22.37 -14.95 -36.99
N GLY A 118 -21.28 -15.70 -37.12
CA GLY A 118 -21.20 -16.86 -38.00
C GLY A 118 -22.21 -17.92 -37.66
N ALA A 119 -22.41 -18.23 -36.37
CA ALA A 119 -23.45 -19.16 -35.89
C ALA A 119 -24.86 -18.68 -36.27
N ALA A 120 -25.16 -17.41 -36.09
CA ALA A 120 -26.43 -16.82 -36.49
C ALA A 120 -26.65 -16.94 -38.01
N ALA A 121 -25.64 -16.67 -38.82
CA ALA A 121 -25.69 -16.73 -40.27
C ALA A 121 -26.00 -18.14 -40.83
N ILE A 122 -25.59 -19.20 -40.14
CA ILE A 122 -25.89 -20.59 -40.47
C ILE A 122 -27.15 -21.12 -39.79
N GLY A 123 -27.98 -20.24 -39.21
CA GLY A 123 -29.24 -20.58 -38.55
C GLY A 123 -29.11 -21.12 -37.12
N GLN A 124 -27.92 -21.05 -36.49
CA GLN A 124 -27.64 -21.45 -35.10
C GLN A 124 -27.75 -20.25 -34.16
N VAL A 125 -28.89 -19.54 -34.23
CA VAL A 125 -29.08 -18.27 -33.47
C VAL A 125 -29.04 -18.49 -31.97
N VAL A 126 -29.49 -19.67 -31.47
CA VAL A 126 -29.47 -20.00 -30.04
C VAL A 126 -28.01 -20.20 -29.54
N ASP A 127 -27.22 -20.95 -30.30
CA ASP A 127 -25.82 -21.25 -29.90
C ASP A 127 -24.95 -19.98 -29.89
N GLY A 128 -25.13 -19.13 -30.92
CA GLY A 128 -24.44 -17.85 -30.93
C GLY A 128 -24.96 -16.85 -29.86
N GLY A 129 -26.28 -16.86 -29.58
CA GLY A 129 -26.86 -16.08 -28.49
C GLY A 129 -26.34 -16.53 -27.13
N LEU A 130 -26.20 -17.85 -26.91
CA LEU A 130 -25.56 -18.40 -25.71
C LEU A 130 -24.14 -17.93 -25.57
N LEU A 131 -23.36 -17.93 -26.66
CA LEU A 131 -21.96 -17.40 -26.66
C LEU A 131 -21.92 -15.93 -26.21
N ILE A 132 -22.80 -15.08 -26.74
CA ILE A 132 -22.89 -13.67 -26.36
C ILE A 132 -23.25 -13.50 -24.88
N VAL A 133 -24.20 -14.27 -24.34
CA VAL A 133 -24.57 -14.21 -22.91
C VAL A 133 -23.40 -14.58 -22.01
N ILE A 134 -22.68 -15.65 -22.36
CA ILE A 134 -21.52 -16.10 -21.61
C ILE A 134 -20.48 -14.99 -21.55
N PHE A 135 -20.19 -14.42 -22.71
CA PHE A 135 -19.20 -13.38 -22.83
C PHE A 135 -19.57 -12.13 -22.03
N ALA A 136 -20.78 -11.68 -22.15
CA ALA A 136 -21.30 -10.56 -21.38
C ALA A 136 -21.28 -10.82 -19.87
N THR A 137 -21.60 -12.05 -19.43
CA THR A 137 -21.57 -12.43 -18.01
C THR A 137 -20.14 -12.56 -17.48
N SER A 138 -19.19 -13.06 -18.26
CA SER A 138 -17.77 -13.12 -17.91
C SER A 138 -17.19 -11.71 -17.73
N GLY A 139 -17.40 -10.80 -18.67
CA GLY A 139 -17.00 -9.41 -18.57
C GLY A 139 -17.63 -8.69 -17.37
N ALA A 140 -18.92 -8.95 -17.09
CA ALA A 140 -19.59 -8.41 -15.91
C ALA A 140 -18.98 -8.92 -14.59
N GLN A 141 -18.58 -10.20 -14.51
CA GLN A 141 -17.91 -10.76 -13.34
C GLN A 141 -16.52 -10.14 -13.12
N GLU A 142 -15.77 -9.96 -14.20
CA GLU A 142 -14.47 -9.31 -14.15
C GLU A 142 -14.57 -7.85 -13.68
N ALA A 143 -15.49 -7.09 -14.27
CA ALA A 143 -15.79 -5.71 -13.89
C ALA A 143 -16.24 -5.63 -12.42
N TYR A 144 -17.09 -6.55 -11.96
CA TYR A 144 -17.54 -6.62 -10.57
C TYR A 144 -16.40 -6.94 -9.60
N ALA A 145 -15.56 -7.95 -9.90
CA ALA A 145 -14.44 -8.33 -9.06
C ALA A 145 -13.42 -7.18 -8.92
N THR A 146 -13.09 -6.53 -10.04
CA THR A 146 -12.18 -5.38 -10.09
C THR A 146 -12.77 -4.20 -9.32
N ARG A 147 -14.03 -3.85 -9.55
CA ARG A 147 -14.70 -2.73 -8.88
C ARG A 147 -14.84 -2.97 -7.38
N ARG A 148 -15.26 -4.15 -6.96
CA ARG A 148 -15.40 -4.49 -5.53
C ARG A 148 -14.07 -4.38 -4.79
N THR A 149 -12.98 -4.73 -5.45
CA THR A 149 -11.64 -4.58 -4.89
C THR A 149 -11.25 -3.10 -4.81
N ALA A 150 -11.49 -2.34 -5.88
CA ALA A 150 -11.26 -0.90 -5.91
C ALA A 150 -12.11 -0.15 -4.86
N ASP A 151 -13.39 -0.51 -4.70
CA ASP A 151 -14.27 0.12 -3.71
C ASP A 151 -13.87 -0.21 -2.27
N SER A 152 -13.34 -1.41 -2.02
CA SER A 152 -12.78 -1.76 -0.70
C SER A 152 -11.57 -0.90 -0.36
N VAL A 153 -10.82 -0.48 -1.36
CA VAL A 153 -9.73 0.49 -1.28
C VAL A 153 -10.31 1.90 -1.12
N SER A 154 -11.29 2.29 -1.94
CA SER A 154 -11.93 3.61 -1.89
C SER A 154 -12.70 3.86 -0.59
N ALA A 155 -13.19 2.81 0.08
CA ALA A 155 -13.80 2.95 1.41
C ALA A 155 -12.81 3.44 2.49
N LEU A 156 -11.51 3.31 2.26
CA LEU A 156 -10.47 3.96 3.08
C LEU A 156 -10.40 5.47 2.77
N LEU A 157 -10.85 5.90 1.60
CA LEU A 157 -10.80 7.28 1.11
C LEU A 157 -11.92 8.15 1.66
N SER A 158 -13.08 7.57 1.98
CA SER A 158 -14.26 8.29 2.52
C SER A 158 -14.16 8.58 4.03
N LEU A 159 -12.95 8.50 4.61
CA LEU A 159 -12.75 8.71 6.04
C LEU A 159 -12.77 10.19 6.43
N ALA A 160 -12.23 11.09 5.60
CA ALA A 160 -12.26 12.52 5.88
C ALA A 160 -13.66 13.10 5.58
N PRO A 161 -14.23 13.94 6.47
CA PRO A 161 -15.50 14.61 6.22
C PRO A 161 -15.33 15.64 5.11
N GLU A 162 -16.39 15.86 4.32
CA GLU A 162 -16.39 16.89 3.25
C GLU A 162 -16.41 18.31 3.82
N GLN A 163 -16.90 18.49 5.05
CA GLN A 163 -17.06 19.79 5.70
C GLN A 163 -16.45 19.82 7.09
N ALA A 164 -15.95 20.98 7.49
CA ALA A 164 -15.43 21.27 8.81
C ALA A 164 -15.94 22.61 9.33
N THR A 165 -15.98 22.78 10.65
CA THR A 165 -16.39 24.05 11.29
C THR A 165 -15.14 24.88 11.58
N LEU A 166 -14.87 25.88 10.74
CA LEU A 166 -13.81 26.88 10.94
C LEU A 166 -14.22 27.85 12.06
N LEU A 167 -13.31 28.10 12.98
CA LEU A 167 -13.46 29.10 14.04
C LEU A 167 -12.61 30.32 13.67
N ALA A 168 -13.27 31.44 13.38
CA ALA A 168 -12.58 32.69 13.09
C ALA A 168 -12.07 33.38 14.38
N ASP A 169 -11.13 34.30 14.25
CA ASP A 169 -10.52 35.03 15.38
C ASP A 169 -11.54 35.84 16.23
N ASP A 170 -12.68 36.19 15.65
CA ASP A 170 -13.79 36.86 16.33
C ASP A 170 -14.72 35.87 17.08
N GLY A 171 -14.42 34.59 17.08
CA GLY A 171 -15.22 33.53 17.68
C GLY A 171 -16.41 33.08 16.85
N SER A 172 -16.62 33.62 15.65
CA SER A 172 -17.66 33.17 14.72
C SER A 172 -17.35 31.83 14.14
N GLN A 173 -18.39 31.01 13.92
CA GLN A 173 -18.26 29.67 13.38
C GLN A 173 -18.77 29.63 11.93
N ARG A 174 -18.00 29.08 11.03
CA ARG A 174 -18.40 28.94 9.63
C ARG A 174 -18.12 27.51 9.15
N VAL A 175 -19.13 26.89 8.57
CA VAL A 175 -18.93 25.58 7.89
C VAL A 175 -18.25 25.85 6.55
N VAL A 176 -17.14 25.18 6.34
CA VAL A 176 -16.32 25.28 5.13
C VAL A 176 -16.05 23.88 4.57
N ASP A 177 -15.75 23.79 3.29
CA ASP A 177 -15.23 22.57 2.68
C ASP A 177 -13.84 22.28 3.25
N THR A 178 -13.59 21.03 3.66
CA THR A 178 -12.28 20.61 4.20
C THR A 178 -11.14 20.83 3.23
N ALA A 179 -11.40 20.72 1.92
CA ALA A 179 -10.43 21.01 0.87
C ALA A 179 -9.95 22.47 0.86
N GLY A 180 -10.73 23.38 1.46
CA GLY A 180 -10.42 24.81 1.55
C GLY A 180 -9.65 25.21 2.81
N LEU A 181 -9.40 24.28 3.74
CA LEU A 181 -8.66 24.55 4.98
C LEU A 181 -7.19 24.85 4.70
N GLN A 182 -6.65 25.86 5.37
CA GLN A 182 -5.26 26.28 5.27
C GLN A 182 -4.49 25.99 6.56
N VAL A 183 -3.17 25.86 6.44
CA VAL A 183 -2.29 25.72 7.60
C VAL A 183 -2.43 26.95 8.50
N GLY A 184 -2.67 26.70 9.79
CA GLY A 184 -2.90 27.73 10.79
C GLY A 184 -4.40 27.96 11.12
N ASP A 185 -5.33 27.50 10.29
CA ASP A 185 -6.76 27.57 10.57
C ASP A 185 -7.12 26.86 11.86
N LEU A 186 -8.07 27.40 12.60
CA LEU A 186 -8.59 26.80 13.83
C LEU A 186 -9.94 26.14 13.54
N VAL A 187 -10.03 24.83 13.74
CA VAL A 187 -11.21 24.01 13.48
C VAL A 187 -11.83 23.54 14.79
N LEU A 188 -13.14 23.71 14.93
CA LEU A 188 -13.92 23.16 16.05
C LEU A 188 -14.45 21.77 15.65
N VAL A 189 -14.13 20.77 16.45
CA VAL A 189 -14.61 19.38 16.28
C VAL A 189 -15.47 19.00 17.47
N ARG A 190 -16.77 18.82 17.23
CA ARG A 190 -17.73 18.46 18.29
C ARG A 190 -17.76 16.96 18.55
N PRO A 191 -18.31 16.51 19.69
CA PRO A 191 -18.57 15.10 19.93
C PRO A 191 -19.38 14.46 18.79
N GLY A 192 -18.91 13.30 18.31
CA GLY A 192 -19.52 12.58 17.20
C GLY A 192 -19.11 13.08 15.81
N GLU A 193 -18.36 14.17 15.71
CA GLU A 193 -17.84 14.67 14.42
C GLU A 193 -16.50 14.03 14.09
N ARG A 194 -16.23 13.93 12.77
CA ARG A 194 -14.90 13.52 12.28
C ARG A 194 -14.01 14.74 12.16
N ILE A 195 -12.73 14.55 12.46
CA ILE A 195 -11.70 15.58 12.32
C ILE A 195 -11.48 15.85 10.83
N GLY A 196 -11.56 17.13 10.42
CA GLY A 196 -11.54 17.53 9.01
C GLY A 196 -10.13 17.66 8.41
N ALA A 197 -9.11 17.88 9.24
CA ALA A 197 -7.73 18.08 8.79
C ALA A 197 -6.74 17.56 9.83
N ASP A 198 -5.52 17.22 9.39
CA ASP A 198 -4.42 16.92 10.30
C ASP A 198 -4.03 18.19 11.05
N GLY A 199 -3.86 18.08 12.37
CA GLY A 199 -3.57 19.25 13.19
C GLY A 199 -3.17 18.90 14.61
N THR A 200 -2.93 19.96 15.39
CA THR A 200 -2.62 19.86 16.82
C THR A 200 -3.78 20.41 17.64
N VAL A 201 -4.19 19.70 18.67
CA VAL A 201 -5.19 20.17 19.62
C VAL A 201 -4.67 21.39 20.37
N THR A 202 -5.38 22.52 20.31
CA THR A 202 -5.02 23.76 21.04
C THR A 202 -5.81 23.88 22.33
N ASP A 203 -7.03 23.32 22.38
CA ASP A 203 -7.92 23.39 23.54
C ASP A 203 -8.92 22.24 23.53
N GLY A 204 -9.33 21.81 24.71
CA GLY A 204 -10.21 20.67 24.90
C GLY A 204 -9.48 19.36 25.11
N THR A 205 -10.22 18.36 25.63
CA THR A 205 -9.73 16.99 25.83
C THR A 205 -10.84 16.02 25.45
N SER A 206 -10.51 15.00 24.65
CA SER A 206 -11.46 13.98 24.22
C SER A 206 -10.78 12.68 23.88
N GLU A 207 -11.50 11.59 23.94
CA GLU A 207 -11.10 10.33 23.31
C GLU A 207 -11.36 10.42 21.81
N VAL A 208 -10.39 10.03 21.00
CA VAL A 208 -10.47 10.03 19.54
C VAL A 208 -10.32 8.58 19.04
N ASP A 209 -11.34 8.08 18.34
CA ASP A 209 -11.29 6.79 17.67
C ASP A 209 -10.49 6.93 16.37
N GLN A 210 -9.29 6.37 16.39
CA GLN A 210 -8.34 6.40 15.28
C GLN A 210 -8.29 5.06 14.54
N ALA A 211 -9.10 4.05 14.91
CA ALA A 211 -9.01 2.68 14.41
C ALA A 211 -9.00 2.57 12.88
N LYS A 212 -9.73 3.46 12.18
CA LYS A 212 -9.80 3.45 10.72
C LYS A 212 -8.59 4.09 10.02
N VAL A 213 -7.79 4.87 10.73
CA VAL A 213 -6.62 5.58 10.18
C VAL A 213 -5.33 4.93 10.66
N THR A 214 -5.20 4.68 11.96
CA THR A 214 -3.99 4.11 12.58
C THR A 214 -4.07 2.60 12.80
N GLY A 215 -5.26 2.01 12.74
CA GLY A 215 -5.49 0.59 13.04
C GLY A 215 -5.60 0.27 14.53
N GLU A 216 -5.41 1.24 15.44
CA GLU A 216 -5.52 1.05 16.89
C GLU A 216 -6.98 0.82 17.30
N PRO A 217 -7.34 -0.32 17.92
CA PRO A 217 -8.74 -0.69 18.14
C PRO A 217 -9.42 0.10 19.29
N LEU A 218 -8.64 0.76 20.15
CA LEU A 218 -9.16 1.53 21.28
C LEU A 218 -9.02 3.04 21.01
N PRO A 219 -10.04 3.83 21.39
CA PRO A 219 -9.94 5.28 21.36
C PRO A 219 -8.77 5.78 22.22
N VAL A 220 -8.09 6.81 21.75
CA VAL A 220 -6.92 7.40 22.42
C VAL A 220 -7.31 8.77 22.97
N LEU A 221 -6.96 9.03 24.22
CA LEU A 221 -7.17 10.35 24.85
C LEU A 221 -6.25 11.38 24.17
N ARG A 222 -6.83 12.51 23.72
CA ARG A 222 -6.15 13.64 23.08
C ARG A 222 -6.47 14.95 23.80
N GLY A 223 -5.42 15.71 24.10
CA GLY A 223 -5.52 17.01 24.77
C GLY A 223 -4.61 18.05 24.14
N PRO A 224 -4.51 19.25 24.72
CA PRO A 224 -3.68 20.33 24.16
C PRO A 224 -2.24 19.92 23.94
N GLY A 225 -1.72 20.16 22.72
CA GLY A 225 -0.39 19.75 22.28
C GLY A 225 -0.35 18.40 21.54
N ASP A 226 -1.40 17.59 21.59
CA ASP A 226 -1.45 16.30 20.90
C ASP A 226 -1.82 16.44 19.41
N GLU A 227 -1.20 15.61 18.58
CA GLU A 227 -1.58 15.51 17.16
C GLU A 227 -2.85 14.71 16.98
N VAL A 228 -3.68 15.15 16.03
CA VAL A 228 -4.89 14.45 15.57
C VAL A 228 -4.92 14.40 14.05
N PHE A 229 -5.55 13.36 13.50
CA PHE A 229 -5.54 13.06 12.06
C PHE A 229 -6.92 13.24 11.45
N ALA A 230 -6.95 13.74 10.21
CA ALA A 230 -8.17 13.80 9.40
C ALA A 230 -8.85 12.43 9.32
N GLY A 231 -10.18 12.42 9.33
CA GLY A 231 -10.96 11.20 9.24
C GLY A 231 -11.17 10.42 10.54
N THR A 232 -10.42 10.72 11.60
CA THR A 232 -10.63 10.12 12.93
C THR A 232 -11.89 10.69 13.59
N LEU A 233 -12.54 9.90 14.45
CA LEU A 233 -13.82 10.26 15.06
C LEU A 233 -13.61 10.80 16.48
N ASN A 234 -14.02 12.02 16.73
CA ASN A 234 -14.06 12.61 18.06
C ASN A 234 -15.26 12.05 18.86
N THR A 235 -15.06 11.55 20.09
CA THR A 235 -16.12 10.84 20.80
C THR A 235 -16.91 11.71 21.78
N HIS A 236 -16.29 12.25 22.82
CA HIS A 236 -17.03 12.81 23.98
C HIS A 236 -16.82 14.32 24.21
N GLY A 237 -15.59 14.82 24.03
CA GLY A 237 -15.24 16.23 24.27
C GLY A 237 -15.28 17.06 23.00
N ALA A 238 -15.37 18.39 23.12
CA ALA A 238 -15.14 19.28 22.00
C ALA A 238 -13.64 19.60 21.92
N LEU A 239 -13.07 19.51 20.71
CA LEU A 239 -11.67 19.81 20.46
C LEU A 239 -11.54 21.06 19.58
N ARG A 240 -10.58 21.93 19.88
CA ARG A 240 -10.11 22.96 18.97
C ARG A 240 -8.79 22.50 18.37
N VAL A 241 -8.77 22.34 17.06
CA VAL A 241 -7.63 21.78 16.33
C VAL A 241 -7.07 22.85 15.41
N ARG A 242 -5.80 23.16 15.54
CA ARG A 242 -5.05 24.00 14.61
C ARG A 242 -4.52 23.17 13.49
N VAL A 243 -4.91 23.48 12.27
CA VAL A 243 -4.49 22.78 11.06
C VAL A 243 -2.97 22.92 10.87
N THR A 244 -2.27 21.81 10.75
CA THR A 244 -0.82 21.78 10.54
C THR A 244 -0.43 21.40 9.12
N ARG A 245 -1.35 20.78 8.37
CA ARG A 245 -1.12 20.35 6.96
C ARG A 245 -2.36 20.63 6.11
N PRO A 246 -2.19 21.02 4.83
CA PRO A 246 -3.32 21.18 3.92
C PRO A 246 -4.03 19.82 3.70
N ALA A 247 -5.32 19.86 3.36
CA ALA A 247 -6.13 18.65 3.19
C ALA A 247 -5.54 17.68 2.14
N SER A 248 -4.91 18.21 1.08
CA SER A 248 -4.24 17.41 0.03
C SER A 248 -3.00 16.65 0.53
N GLU A 249 -2.42 17.08 1.63
CA GLU A 249 -1.23 16.47 2.24
C GLU A 249 -1.54 15.76 3.56
N SER A 250 -2.82 15.64 3.92
CA SER A 250 -3.25 14.88 5.10
C SER A 250 -2.81 13.42 5.00
N VAL A 251 -2.66 12.76 6.15
CA VAL A 251 -2.34 11.32 6.21
C VAL A 251 -3.31 10.52 5.36
N VAL A 252 -4.60 10.84 5.42
CA VAL A 252 -5.64 10.17 4.63
C VAL A 252 -5.44 10.41 3.13
N ALA A 253 -5.18 11.65 2.70
CA ALA A 253 -4.96 11.95 1.27
C ALA A 253 -3.75 11.21 0.70
N ARG A 254 -2.67 11.07 1.48
CA ARG A 254 -1.49 10.27 1.10
C ARG A 254 -1.78 8.78 1.04
N ILE A 255 -2.55 8.26 2.00
CA ILE A 255 -3.05 6.87 1.97
C ILE A 255 -3.77 6.62 0.65
N VAL A 256 -4.65 7.54 0.27
CA VAL A 256 -5.40 7.52 -1.00
C VAL A 256 -4.47 7.42 -2.20
N ALA A 257 -3.56 8.38 -2.32
CA ALA A 257 -2.64 8.45 -3.46
C ALA A 257 -1.76 7.19 -3.56
N LEU A 258 -1.25 6.66 -2.44
CA LEU A 258 -0.47 5.43 -2.41
C LEU A 258 -1.28 4.21 -2.83
N VAL A 259 -2.53 4.12 -2.43
CA VAL A 259 -3.40 3.00 -2.80
C VAL A 259 -3.84 3.10 -4.27
N GLU A 260 -4.12 4.29 -4.78
CA GLU A 260 -4.37 4.50 -6.21
C GLU A 260 -3.14 4.11 -7.05
N GLN A 261 -1.95 4.52 -6.62
CA GLN A 261 -0.69 4.12 -7.25
C GLN A 261 -0.49 2.60 -7.19
N ALA A 262 -0.80 1.97 -6.03
CA ALA A 262 -0.72 0.52 -5.86
C ALA A 262 -1.64 -0.22 -6.83
N SER A 263 -2.85 0.29 -7.02
CA SER A 263 -3.84 -0.29 -7.92
C SER A 263 -3.46 -0.13 -9.39
N ALA A 264 -2.70 0.91 -9.74
CA ALA A 264 -2.22 1.14 -11.10
C ALA A 264 -0.97 0.31 -11.45
N THR A 265 -0.26 -0.22 -10.45
CA THR A 265 1.00 -0.95 -10.67
C THR A 265 0.74 -2.44 -10.83
N LYS A 266 1.20 -3.01 -11.95
CA LYS A 266 1.05 -4.45 -12.24
C LYS A 266 2.12 -5.27 -11.53
N ALA A 267 1.72 -6.37 -10.88
CA ALA A 267 2.63 -7.32 -10.25
C ALA A 267 3.54 -8.00 -11.28
N ARG A 268 4.74 -8.43 -10.88
CA ARG A 268 5.68 -9.16 -11.77
C ARG A 268 5.06 -10.45 -12.33
N THR A 269 4.33 -11.17 -11.50
CA THR A 269 3.59 -12.37 -11.93
C THR A 269 2.54 -12.01 -12.97
N GLN A 270 1.86 -10.86 -12.84
CA GLN A 270 0.90 -10.39 -13.83
C GLN A 270 1.58 -10.03 -15.16
N LEU A 271 2.69 -9.29 -15.14
CA LEU A 271 3.44 -8.97 -16.36
C LEU A 271 3.93 -10.24 -17.09
N PHE A 272 4.35 -11.25 -16.34
CA PHE A 272 4.69 -12.55 -16.90
C PHE A 272 3.46 -13.22 -17.53
N VAL A 273 2.34 -13.25 -16.81
CA VAL A 273 1.07 -13.82 -17.30
C VAL A 273 0.60 -13.10 -18.56
N GLU A 274 0.62 -11.77 -18.61
CA GLU A 274 0.26 -10.98 -19.80
C GLU A 274 1.16 -11.31 -21.02
N THR A 275 2.47 -11.51 -20.78
CA THR A 275 3.39 -11.91 -21.85
C THR A 275 3.10 -13.32 -22.37
N VAL A 276 2.78 -14.24 -21.45
CA VAL A 276 2.37 -15.60 -21.78
C VAL A 276 1.01 -15.61 -22.48
N GLU A 277 0.07 -14.84 -21.98
CA GLU A 277 -1.29 -14.69 -22.50
C GLU A 277 -1.29 -14.21 -23.97
N GLN A 278 -0.48 -13.22 -24.31
CA GLN A 278 -0.39 -12.71 -25.66
C GLN A 278 0.09 -13.79 -26.65
N ARG A 279 1.07 -14.62 -26.24
CA ARG A 279 1.53 -15.75 -27.04
C ARG A 279 0.50 -16.89 -27.07
N TYR A 280 -0.17 -17.11 -25.96
CA TYR A 280 -1.22 -18.11 -25.81
C TYR A 280 -2.44 -17.75 -26.67
N SER A 281 -2.88 -16.50 -26.68
CA SER A 281 -4.00 -16.03 -27.51
C SER A 281 -3.76 -16.27 -28.99
N VAL A 282 -2.55 -15.98 -29.49
CA VAL A 282 -2.19 -16.30 -30.86
C VAL A 282 -2.29 -17.83 -31.14
N THR A 283 -1.82 -18.64 -30.20
CA THR A 283 -1.89 -20.11 -30.33
C THR A 283 -3.35 -20.58 -30.33
N VAL A 284 -4.20 -20.03 -29.46
CA VAL A 284 -5.64 -20.35 -29.40
C VAL A 284 -6.33 -20.01 -30.71
N VAL A 285 -6.08 -18.79 -31.24
CA VAL A 285 -6.66 -18.35 -32.53
C VAL A 285 -6.24 -19.30 -33.67
N LEU A 286 -4.95 -19.63 -33.78
CA LEU A 286 -4.46 -20.52 -34.83
C LEU A 286 -5.03 -21.92 -34.68
N THR A 287 -5.11 -22.45 -33.47
CA THR A 287 -5.65 -23.81 -33.21
C THR A 287 -7.16 -23.81 -33.47
N THR A 288 -7.89 -22.76 -33.07
CA THR A 288 -9.33 -22.62 -33.41
C THR A 288 -9.58 -22.66 -34.91
N LEU A 289 -8.74 -21.95 -35.69
CA LEU A 289 -8.82 -21.99 -37.16
C LEU A 289 -8.54 -23.40 -37.70
N LEU A 290 -7.58 -24.13 -37.11
CA LEU A 290 -7.30 -25.52 -37.50
C LEU A 290 -8.46 -26.45 -37.11
N VAL A 291 -9.01 -26.33 -35.91
CA VAL A 291 -10.17 -27.11 -35.44
C VAL A 291 -11.41 -26.85 -36.32
N PHE A 292 -11.52 -25.67 -36.90
CA PHE A 292 -12.57 -25.33 -37.86
C PHE A 292 -12.28 -25.85 -39.27
N THR A 293 -11.09 -25.55 -39.81
CA THR A 293 -10.79 -25.76 -41.24
C THR A 293 -10.42 -27.19 -41.57
N VAL A 294 -9.74 -27.92 -40.68
CA VAL A 294 -9.29 -29.30 -40.96
C VAL A 294 -10.48 -30.26 -41.10
N PRO A 295 -11.45 -30.32 -40.17
CA PRO A 295 -12.65 -31.17 -40.33
C PRO A 295 -13.43 -30.82 -41.59
N LEU A 296 -13.57 -29.52 -41.88
CA LEU A 296 -14.26 -29.03 -43.06
C LEU A 296 -13.56 -29.51 -44.36
N ALA A 297 -12.24 -29.46 -44.42
CA ALA A 297 -11.47 -29.97 -45.54
C ALA A 297 -11.54 -31.50 -45.69
N LEU A 298 -11.77 -32.22 -44.59
CA LEU A 298 -11.97 -33.67 -44.56
C LEU A 298 -13.40 -34.09 -44.89
N GLY A 299 -14.30 -33.13 -45.21
CA GLY A 299 -15.68 -33.38 -45.66
C GLY A 299 -16.73 -33.32 -44.52
N GLU A 300 -16.37 -32.87 -43.33
CA GLU A 300 -17.36 -32.61 -42.29
C GLU A 300 -18.27 -31.44 -42.69
N SER A 301 -19.52 -31.43 -42.26
CA SER A 301 -20.42 -30.33 -42.56
C SER A 301 -20.09 -29.08 -41.74
N LEU A 302 -20.44 -27.90 -42.28
CA LEU A 302 -20.10 -26.60 -41.70
C LEU A 302 -20.56 -26.42 -40.24
N ARG A 303 -21.76 -26.94 -39.92
CA ARG A 303 -22.36 -26.77 -38.59
C ARG A 303 -21.56 -27.45 -37.46
N PRO A 304 -21.26 -28.77 -37.51
CA PRO A 304 -20.44 -29.42 -36.48
C PRO A 304 -19.05 -28.81 -36.37
N ALA A 305 -18.39 -28.50 -37.48
CA ALA A 305 -17.06 -27.89 -37.51
C ALA A 305 -17.06 -26.52 -36.79
N LEU A 306 -18.09 -25.68 -37.06
CA LEU A 306 -18.20 -24.38 -36.42
C LEU A 306 -18.49 -24.52 -34.91
N LEU A 307 -19.44 -25.36 -34.49
CA LEU A 307 -19.76 -25.57 -33.08
C LEU A 307 -18.57 -26.11 -32.30
N ARG A 308 -17.80 -27.02 -32.88
CA ARG A 308 -16.56 -27.53 -32.26
C ARG A 308 -15.51 -26.43 -32.09
N ALA A 309 -15.30 -25.63 -33.13
CA ALA A 309 -14.37 -24.50 -33.05
C ALA A 309 -14.80 -23.46 -32.00
N MET A 310 -16.11 -23.19 -31.89
CA MET A 310 -16.67 -22.31 -30.86
C MET A 310 -16.45 -22.87 -29.45
N THR A 311 -16.73 -24.17 -29.22
CA THR A 311 -16.51 -24.82 -27.92
C THR A 311 -15.04 -24.77 -27.54
N TYR A 312 -14.14 -25.15 -28.47
CA TYR A 312 -12.70 -25.07 -28.27
C TYR A 312 -12.25 -23.66 -27.86
N MET A 313 -12.71 -22.64 -28.58
CA MET A 313 -12.34 -21.24 -28.33
C MET A 313 -12.77 -20.77 -26.94
N ILE A 314 -13.98 -21.13 -26.48
CA ILE A 314 -14.47 -20.78 -25.15
C ILE A 314 -13.62 -21.42 -24.07
N VAL A 315 -13.41 -22.75 -24.14
CA VAL A 315 -12.71 -23.48 -23.09
C VAL A 315 -11.21 -23.18 -23.05
N ALA A 316 -10.63 -22.77 -24.18
CA ALA A 316 -9.26 -22.35 -24.30
C ALA A 316 -9.05 -20.84 -24.01
N SER A 317 -10.10 -20.08 -23.66
CA SER A 317 -9.96 -18.64 -23.35
C SER A 317 -9.07 -18.38 -22.14
N PRO A 318 -8.17 -17.38 -22.17
CA PRO A 318 -7.27 -17.03 -21.07
C PRO A 318 -7.92 -16.24 -19.91
N CYS A 319 -9.21 -15.87 -19.99
CA CYS A 319 -9.88 -15.00 -19.00
C CYS A 319 -9.70 -15.47 -17.55
N ALA A 320 -9.77 -16.78 -17.30
CA ALA A 320 -9.54 -17.36 -15.97
C ALA A 320 -8.09 -17.12 -15.46
N VAL A 321 -7.12 -17.07 -16.36
CA VAL A 321 -5.70 -16.84 -16.00
C VAL A 321 -5.47 -15.37 -15.64
N VAL A 322 -6.10 -14.44 -16.34
CA VAL A 322 -6.05 -12.99 -16.02
C VAL A 322 -6.62 -12.72 -14.64
N LEU A 323 -7.81 -13.27 -14.35
CA LEU A 323 -8.47 -13.14 -13.04
C LEU A 323 -7.73 -13.90 -11.91
N ALA A 324 -6.79 -14.78 -12.22
CA ALA A 324 -6.06 -15.53 -11.21
C ALA A 324 -5.13 -14.67 -10.36
N THR A 325 -4.61 -13.56 -10.86
CA THR A 325 -3.48 -12.82 -10.26
C THR A 325 -3.88 -11.56 -9.50
N MET A 326 -4.62 -10.65 -10.11
CA MET A 326 -4.89 -9.33 -9.53
C MET A 326 -5.85 -9.36 -8.34
N PRO A 327 -7.02 -10.01 -8.38
CA PRO A 327 -7.97 -9.99 -7.28
C PRO A 327 -7.39 -10.43 -5.93
N PRO A 328 -6.57 -11.52 -5.83
CA PRO A 328 -5.93 -11.88 -4.57
C PRO A 328 -4.99 -10.80 -4.02
N LEU A 329 -4.14 -10.21 -4.86
CA LEU A 329 -3.15 -9.20 -4.44
C LEU A 329 -3.83 -7.91 -4.00
N LEU A 330 -4.77 -7.40 -4.79
CA LEU A 330 -5.52 -6.18 -4.45
C LEU A 330 -6.40 -6.39 -3.21
N SER A 331 -7.00 -7.58 -3.04
CA SER A 331 -7.75 -7.93 -1.83
C SER A 331 -6.86 -7.92 -0.59
N ALA A 332 -5.62 -8.40 -0.70
CA ALA A 332 -4.66 -8.37 0.38
C ALA A 332 -4.20 -6.93 0.69
N ILE A 333 -3.94 -6.09 -0.32
CA ILE A 333 -3.60 -4.67 -0.14
C ILE A 333 -4.75 -3.95 0.59
N ALA A 334 -5.99 -4.12 0.14
CA ALA A 334 -7.16 -3.51 0.76
C ALA A 334 -7.36 -4.00 2.21
N ASN A 335 -7.05 -5.26 2.50
CA ASN A 335 -7.12 -5.80 3.86
C ASN A 335 -6.02 -5.22 4.75
N ALA A 336 -4.76 -5.15 4.27
CA ALA A 336 -3.64 -4.52 4.97
C ALA A 336 -3.94 -3.06 5.30
N GLY A 337 -4.46 -2.29 4.34
CA GLY A 337 -4.85 -0.90 4.53
C GLY A 337 -5.87 -0.69 5.65
N ARG A 338 -6.87 -1.59 5.77
CA ARG A 338 -7.85 -1.56 6.88
C ARG A 338 -7.24 -1.82 8.26
N HIS A 339 -6.04 -2.38 8.32
CA HIS A 339 -5.29 -2.64 9.55
C HIS A 339 -4.09 -1.69 9.71
N GLY A 340 -4.14 -0.51 9.09
CA GLY A 340 -3.12 0.51 9.27
C GLY A 340 -1.79 0.23 8.57
N VAL A 341 -1.76 -0.66 7.58
CA VAL A 341 -0.56 -0.95 6.80
C VAL A 341 -0.78 -0.57 5.33
N LEU A 342 -0.02 0.40 4.85
CA LEU A 342 -0.05 0.83 3.46
C LEU A 342 0.99 0.08 2.65
N VAL A 343 0.58 -0.50 1.53
CA VAL A 343 1.45 -1.20 0.59
C VAL A 343 1.37 -0.51 -0.77
N LYS A 344 2.48 -0.04 -1.28
CA LYS A 344 2.54 0.83 -2.47
C LYS A 344 2.20 0.16 -3.80
N SER A 345 2.27 -1.16 -3.89
CA SER A 345 1.96 -1.83 -5.16
C SER A 345 1.66 -3.31 -5.00
N ALA A 346 1.01 -3.90 -6.01
CA ALA A 346 0.82 -5.35 -6.11
C ALA A 346 2.17 -6.09 -6.21
N VAL A 347 3.20 -5.44 -6.80
CA VAL A 347 4.59 -5.96 -6.82
C VAL A 347 5.11 -6.10 -5.40
N VAL A 348 4.97 -5.07 -4.58
CA VAL A 348 5.40 -5.05 -3.17
C VAL A 348 4.64 -6.12 -2.38
N MET A 349 3.32 -6.21 -2.54
CA MET A 349 2.51 -7.24 -1.88
C MET A 349 2.96 -8.65 -2.27
N GLU A 350 3.33 -8.89 -3.51
CA GLU A 350 3.87 -10.17 -3.96
C GLU A 350 5.26 -10.45 -3.36
N GLN A 351 6.15 -9.45 -3.33
CA GLN A 351 7.51 -9.57 -2.83
C GLN A 351 7.57 -9.78 -1.32
N LEU A 352 6.69 -9.15 -0.53
CA LEU A 352 6.55 -9.36 0.92
C LEU A 352 6.40 -10.86 1.24
N GLY A 353 5.66 -11.61 0.42
CA GLY A 353 5.50 -13.06 0.59
C GLY A 353 6.76 -13.89 0.33
N GLN A 354 7.75 -13.29 -0.32
CA GLN A 354 9.03 -13.93 -0.67
C GLN A 354 10.16 -13.56 0.30
N THR A 355 9.91 -12.70 1.28
CA THR A 355 10.91 -12.29 2.28
C THR A 355 11.50 -13.49 2.99
N THR A 356 12.83 -13.56 3.00
CA THR A 356 13.60 -14.60 3.69
C THR A 356 14.46 -14.06 4.82
N GLN A 357 14.76 -12.74 4.83
CA GLN A 357 15.55 -12.08 5.87
C GLN A 357 14.92 -10.75 6.24
N VAL A 358 14.85 -10.48 7.54
CA VAL A 358 14.39 -9.18 8.05
C VAL A 358 15.57 -8.50 8.76
N ALA A 359 15.79 -7.22 8.45
CA ALA A 359 16.74 -6.38 9.13
C ALA A 359 16.01 -5.20 9.78
N PHE A 360 16.32 -4.95 11.05
CA PHE A 360 15.72 -3.85 11.82
C PHE A 360 16.75 -2.76 12.06
N ASP A 361 16.32 -1.50 11.90
CA ASP A 361 16.97 -0.42 12.62
C ASP A 361 16.58 -0.46 14.09
N LYS A 362 17.36 0.20 14.94
CA LYS A 362 17.08 0.31 16.38
C LYS A 362 16.06 1.40 16.68
N THR A 363 16.45 2.65 16.43
CA THR A 363 15.79 3.87 16.92
C THR A 363 14.48 4.13 16.19
N GLY A 364 13.39 4.33 16.93
CA GLY A 364 12.07 4.54 16.30
C GLY A 364 11.46 3.29 15.66
N THR A 365 12.18 2.15 15.65
CA THR A 365 11.76 0.87 15.08
C THR A 365 11.55 -0.18 16.16
N LEU A 366 12.60 -0.77 16.71
CA LEU A 366 12.52 -1.68 17.89
C LEU A 366 12.30 -0.91 19.19
N THR A 367 12.69 0.35 19.21
CA THR A 367 12.41 1.29 20.30
C THR A 367 11.31 2.28 19.89
N VAL A 368 10.76 2.98 20.87
CA VAL A 368 9.70 3.99 20.63
C VAL A 368 10.27 5.21 19.90
N GLY A 369 11.60 5.42 19.94
CA GLY A 369 12.28 6.59 19.37
C GLY A 369 11.99 7.89 20.16
N ALA A 370 11.46 7.76 21.38
CA ALA A 370 11.20 8.84 22.31
C ALA A 370 12.09 8.64 23.54
N PRO A 371 13.37 9.05 23.48
CA PRO A 371 14.23 8.95 24.63
C PRO A 371 13.67 9.77 25.80
N VAL A 372 13.83 9.25 27.01
CA VAL A 372 13.47 9.94 28.24
C VAL A 372 14.72 10.10 29.11
N ILE A 373 14.79 11.20 29.86
CA ILE A 373 15.86 11.37 30.84
C ILE A 373 15.58 10.45 32.03
N THR A 374 16.49 9.52 32.29
CA THR A 374 16.39 8.57 33.40
C THR A 374 17.21 8.98 34.60
N ASP A 375 18.30 9.76 34.40
CA ASP A 375 19.14 10.27 35.48
C ASP A 375 19.79 11.61 35.10
N VAL A 376 19.99 12.46 36.09
CA VAL A 376 20.69 13.76 35.96
C VAL A 376 21.76 13.81 37.02
N GLN A 377 22.99 13.54 36.62
CA GLN A 377 24.13 13.64 37.52
C GLN A 377 24.76 15.04 37.45
N VAL A 378 24.55 15.86 38.47
CA VAL A 378 25.14 17.20 38.56
C VAL A 378 26.60 17.07 38.98
N LEU A 379 27.48 17.85 38.34
CA LEU A 379 28.96 17.83 38.51
C LEU A 379 29.51 19.05 39.24
N GLY A 380 28.64 19.98 39.63
CA GLY A 380 29.03 21.25 40.30
C GLY A 380 28.00 21.70 41.31
N ASP A 381 27.93 22.99 41.59
CA ASP A 381 27.08 23.59 42.63
C ASP A 381 25.65 23.90 42.18
N LEU A 382 25.33 23.71 40.88
CA LEU A 382 23.98 23.95 40.33
C LEU A 382 22.98 22.90 40.83
N ARG A 383 21.70 23.31 40.93
CA ARG A 383 20.64 22.37 41.25
C ARG A 383 20.18 21.64 39.98
N VAL A 384 19.62 20.43 40.14
CA VAL A 384 19.09 19.62 39.03
C VAL A 384 18.11 20.40 38.15
N ASP A 385 17.16 21.15 38.75
CA ASP A 385 16.19 21.94 38.02
C ASP A 385 16.81 23.08 37.22
N GLU A 386 17.87 23.69 37.74
CA GLU A 386 18.61 24.76 37.07
C GLU A 386 19.40 24.24 35.85
N VAL A 387 20.06 23.09 36.00
CA VAL A 387 20.72 22.40 34.88
C VAL A 387 19.73 22.01 33.80
N LEU A 388 18.59 21.39 34.19
CA LEU A 388 17.57 21.00 33.23
C LEU A 388 16.97 22.22 32.52
N ARG A 389 16.71 23.32 33.22
CA ARG A 389 16.21 24.55 32.65
C ARG A 389 17.16 25.14 31.62
N LEU A 390 18.45 25.21 31.94
CA LEU A 390 19.48 25.72 31.05
C LEU A 390 19.66 24.82 29.82
N ALA A 391 19.74 23.49 30.04
CA ALA A 391 19.85 22.52 28.94
C ALA A 391 18.65 22.55 28.04
N ALA A 392 17.43 22.58 28.62
CA ALA A 392 16.17 22.62 27.86
C ALA A 392 16.03 23.92 27.08
N SER A 393 16.44 25.06 27.66
CA SER A 393 16.43 26.34 26.94
C SER A 393 17.36 26.27 25.72
N ALA A 394 18.58 25.72 25.87
CA ALA A 394 19.53 25.58 24.77
C ALA A 394 19.02 24.60 23.69
N GLU A 395 18.29 23.57 24.06
CA GLU A 395 17.72 22.56 23.15
C GLU A 395 16.35 22.95 22.59
N ALA A 396 15.68 23.97 23.08
CA ALA A 396 14.35 24.38 22.62
C ALA A 396 14.25 24.61 21.10
N PRO A 397 15.25 25.18 20.41
CA PRO A 397 15.23 25.30 18.95
C PRO A 397 15.64 24.01 18.23
N SER A 398 16.04 22.95 18.95
CA SER A 398 16.55 21.71 18.37
C SER A 398 15.41 20.76 17.97
N GLU A 399 15.46 20.24 16.77
CA GLU A 399 14.53 19.19 16.32
C GLU A 399 14.99 17.78 16.68
N HIS A 400 16.18 17.64 17.29
CA HIS A 400 16.74 16.34 17.61
C HIS A 400 15.94 15.61 18.70
N PRO A 401 15.70 14.27 18.61
CA PRO A 401 14.95 13.52 19.63
C PRO A 401 15.48 13.67 21.05
N LEU A 402 16.80 13.73 21.23
CA LEU A 402 17.43 13.96 22.55
C LEU A 402 17.12 15.36 23.09
N GLY A 403 17.12 16.39 22.24
CA GLY A 403 16.76 17.75 22.61
C GLY A 403 15.31 17.83 23.08
N ARG A 404 14.39 17.23 22.34
CA ARG A 404 12.97 17.13 22.73
C ARG A 404 12.80 16.44 24.09
N ALA A 405 13.57 15.38 24.36
CA ALA A 405 13.53 14.70 25.66
C ALA A 405 13.94 15.61 26.82
N VAL A 406 14.96 16.46 26.59
CA VAL A 406 15.41 17.44 27.59
C VAL A 406 14.35 18.51 27.83
N VAL A 407 13.76 19.04 26.76
CA VAL A 407 12.67 20.03 26.83
C VAL A 407 11.45 19.47 27.55
N THR A 408 11.04 18.23 27.21
CA THR A 408 9.92 17.55 27.86
C THR A 408 10.17 17.36 29.36
N ALA A 409 11.36 16.90 29.74
CA ALA A 409 11.71 16.69 31.15
C ALA A 409 11.71 18.00 31.96
N ALA A 410 12.02 19.14 31.34
CA ALA A 410 11.88 20.45 31.96
C ALA A 410 10.41 20.87 32.10
N ALA A 411 9.61 20.64 31.05
CA ALA A 411 8.18 20.95 31.07
C ALA A 411 7.42 20.14 32.12
N ASP A 412 7.70 18.83 32.26
CA ASP A 412 7.12 17.94 33.27
C ASP A 412 7.39 18.41 34.71
N ARG A 413 8.46 19.17 34.90
CA ARG A 413 8.81 19.78 36.18
C ARG A 413 8.31 21.22 36.34
N GLY A 414 7.57 21.74 35.35
CA GLY A 414 7.04 23.09 35.37
C GLY A 414 8.10 24.18 35.26
N LEU A 415 9.27 23.85 34.65
CA LEU A 415 10.38 24.82 34.52
C LEU A 415 10.14 25.73 33.31
N ALA A 416 10.11 27.05 33.56
CA ALA A 416 10.02 28.04 32.48
C ALA A 416 11.33 28.14 31.72
N LEU A 417 11.32 28.00 30.41
CA LEU A 417 12.49 28.12 29.56
C LEU A 417 12.88 29.61 29.37
N ALA A 418 14.19 29.86 29.33
CA ALA A 418 14.72 31.18 29.05
C ALA A 418 14.82 31.44 27.53
N GLU A 419 14.84 32.72 27.16
CA GLU A 419 15.05 33.14 25.79
C GLU A 419 16.49 32.82 25.32
N VAL A 420 16.64 32.39 24.07
CA VAL A 420 17.87 31.85 23.50
C VAL A 420 18.34 32.70 22.34
N THR A 421 19.66 32.98 22.32
CA THR A 421 20.35 33.63 21.19
C THR A 421 21.54 32.79 20.74
N ASP A 422 22.06 33.07 19.54
CA ASP A 422 23.24 32.42 18.96
C ASP A 422 23.21 30.89 18.96
N PHE A 423 22.02 30.32 18.64
CA PHE A 423 21.85 28.87 18.53
C PHE A 423 22.65 28.31 17.34
N SER A 424 23.38 27.23 17.59
CA SER A 424 24.04 26.46 16.55
C SER A 424 24.00 24.95 16.88
N ALA A 425 23.76 24.12 15.88
CA ALA A 425 23.79 22.66 15.98
C ALA A 425 24.94 22.09 15.16
N THR A 426 25.75 21.24 15.77
CA THR A 426 26.84 20.53 15.10
C THR A 426 26.55 19.04 15.07
N PRO A 427 26.35 18.42 13.88
CA PRO A 427 26.06 17.00 13.77
C PRO A 427 27.11 16.14 14.50
N GLY A 428 26.62 15.17 15.31
CA GLY A 428 27.48 14.26 16.10
C GLY A 428 28.13 14.88 17.35
N ARG A 429 28.02 16.19 17.56
CA ARG A 429 28.54 16.85 18.75
C ARG A 429 27.44 17.35 19.68
N GLY A 430 26.42 18.00 19.17
CA GLY A 430 25.33 18.56 19.97
C GLY A 430 24.99 20.01 19.58
N VAL A 431 24.38 20.75 20.49
CA VAL A 431 23.95 22.13 20.30
C VAL A 431 24.76 23.08 21.20
N SER A 432 24.88 24.33 20.78
CA SER A 432 25.44 25.44 21.54
C SER A 432 24.50 26.64 21.40
N ALA A 433 24.24 27.32 22.51
CA ALA A 433 23.37 28.48 22.52
C ALA A 433 23.78 29.46 23.65
N VAL A 434 23.39 30.71 23.56
CA VAL A 434 23.49 31.68 24.64
C VAL A 434 22.18 31.78 25.38
N VAL A 435 22.16 31.41 26.64
CA VAL A 435 21.00 31.40 27.54
C VAL A 435 21.33 32.37 28.70
N GLU A 436 20.51 33.42 28.87
CA GLU A 436 20.72 34.44 29.91
C GLU A 436 22.14 35.07 29.92
N GLY A 437 22.76 35.20 28.74
CA GLY A 437 24.10 35.77 28.57
C GLY A 437 25.26 34.78 28.76
N HIS A 438 24.97 33.50 29.08
CA HIS A 438 25.95 32.44 29.27
C HIS A 438 25.91 31.43 28.13
N ARG A 439 27.07 30.89 27.74
CA ARG A 439 27.14 29.84 26.74
C ARG A 439 26.78 28.51 27.36
N VAL A 440 25.70 27.89 26.84
CA VAL A 440 25.27 26.54 27.22
C VAL A 440 25.45 25.61 26.01
N GLU A 441 26.17 24.51 26.25
CA GLU A 441 26.35 23.47 25.23
C GLU A 441 25.78 22.14 25.75
N VAL A 442 25.00 21.46 24.92
CA VAL A 442 24.41 20.15 25.24
C VAL A 442 24.75 19.18 24.12
N GLY A 443 25.36 18.05 24.44
CA GLY A 443 25.74 17.12 23.37
C GLY A 443 26.47 15.87 23.85
N SER A 444 27.11 15.19 22.89
CA SER A 444 27.80 13.94 23.14
C SER A 444 28.97 14.08 24.12
N PRO A 445 29.43 13.00 24.77
CA PRO A 445 30.62 13.00 25.61
C PRO A 445 31.90 13.55 24.93
N ALA A 446 31.93 13.59 23.59
CA ALA A 446 33.01 14.20 22.81
C ALA A 446 33.15 15.72 23.01
N LEU A 447 32.19 16.39 23.65
CA LEU A 447 32.33 17.78 24.12
C LEU A 447 33.39 17.92 25.24
N LEU A 448 33.62 16.86 26.00
CA LEU A 448 34.65 16.85 27.05
C LEU A 448 36.03 16.65 26.43
N THR A 449 36.81 17.71 26.33
CA THR A 449 38.20 17.64 25.83
C THR A 449 39.09 16.79 26.72
N ARG A 450 38.84 16.77 28.04
CA ARG A 450 39.58 16.00 29.04
C ARG A 450 38.63 15.58 30.16
N PRO A 451 37.92 14.45 30.02
CA PRO A 451 37.05 13.97 31.09
C PRO A 451 37.85 13.59 32.33
N THR A 452 37.33 13.95 33.49
CA THR A 452 37.89 13.43 34.75
C THR A 452 37.66 11.92 34.87
N PRO A 453 38.43 11.18 35.67
CA PRO A 453 38.23 9.75 35.87
C PRO A 453 36.78 9.40 36.33
N SER A 454 36.17 10.25 37.17
CA SER A 454 34.80 10.06 37.64
C SER A 454 33.76 10.25 36.52
N GLN A 455 33.95 11.26 35.65
CA GLN A 455 33.10 11.50 34.50
C GLN A 455 33.21 10.35 33.48
N ALA A 456 34.43 9.94 33.16
CA ALA A 456 34.67 8.81 32.27
C ALA A 456 34.02 7.52 32.78
N THR A 457 34.13 7.26 34.09
CA THR A 457 33.48 6.09 34.72
C THR A 457 31.96 6.20 34.67
N ALA A 458 31.38 7.35 35.00
CA ALA A 458 29.93 7.56 34.95
C ALA A 458 29.36 7.38 33.53
N ILE A 459 30.05 7.94 32.53
CA ILE A 459 29.67 7.75 31.11
C ILE A 459 29.74 6.27 30.74
N ALA A 460 30.87 5.60 31.04
CA ALA A 460 31.04 4.19 30.71
C ALA A 460 30.00 3.29 31.41
N VAL A 461 29.62 3.58 32.66
CA VAL A 461 28.60 2.84 33.40
C VAL A 461 27.19 3.05 32.77
N ALA A 462 26.83 4.28 32.36
CA ALA A 462 25.58 4.55 31.73
C ALA A 462 25.50 3.89 30.32
N GLU A 463 26.56 4.01 29.53
CA GLU A 463 26.65 3.36 28.21
C GLU A 463 26.64 1.82 28.33
N ALA A 464 27.27 1.28 29.38
CA ALA A 464 27.22 -0.15 29.71
C ALA A 464 25.80 -0.66 30.02
N ARG A 465 24.88 0.22 30.38
CA ARG A 465 23.45 -0.08 30.60
C ARG A 465 22.57 0.17 29.38
N GLY A 466 23.20 0.49 28.25
CA GLY A 466 22.47 0.77 27.00
C GLY A 466 21.86 2.17 26.90
N SER A 467 22.24 3.07 27.82
CA SER A 467 21.77 4.45 27.84
C SER A 467 22.66 5.36 26.99
N THR A 468 22.12 6.45 26.49
CA THR A 468 22.87 7.54 25.84
C THR A 468 23.18 8.59 26.90
N VAL A 469 24.40 9.10 26.88
CA VAL A 469 24.83 10.18 27.80
C VAL A 469 24.99 11.49 27.01
N ALA A 470 24.28 12.53 27.46
CA ALA A 470 24.51 13.90 27.00
C ALA A 470 25.19 14.71 28.10
N VAL A 471 26.22 15.48 27.71
CA VAL A 471 26.97 16.35 28.61
C VAL A 471 26.37 17.74 28.50
N VAL A 472 26.22 18.42 29.64
CA VAL A 472 25.83 19.83 29.69
C VAL A 472 27.07 20.63 30.12
N LEU A 473 27.51 21.58 29.26
CA LEU A 473 28.54 22.55 29.57
C LEU A 473 27.91 23.90 29.83
N PHE A 474 28.39 24.61 30.82
CA PHE A 474 28.08 26.01 31.14
C PHE A 474 29.37 26.81 31.12
N ASP A 475 29.49 27.78 30.23
CA ASP A 475 30.72 28.55 29.96
C ASP A 475 31.95 27.66 29.81
N GLY A 476 31.82 26.54 29.06
CA GLY A 476 32.89 25.59 28.77
C GLY A 476 33.24 24.62 29.93
N ARG A 477 32.49 24.67 31.06
CA ARG A 477 32.69 23.75 32.19
C ARG A 477 31.56 22.73 32.22
N ALA A 478 31.89 21.45 32.39
CA ALA A 478 30.90 20.41 32.54
C ALA A 478 30.15 20.58 33.88
N VAL A 479 28.83 20.79 33.81
CA VAL A 479 27.94 20.98 34.96
C VAL A 479 27.00 19.81 35.21
N ALA A 480 26.73 18.97 34.19
CA ALA A 480 25.98 17.74 34.37
C ALA A 480 26.20 16.71 33.27
N LEU A 481 25.86 15.47 33.61
CA LEU A 481 25.62 14.36 32.68
C LEU A 481 24.15 14.01 32.72
N LEU A 482 23.49 14.02 31.57
CA LEU A 482 22.11 13.58 31.38
C LEU A 482 22.14 12.16 30.81
N THR A 483 21.54 11.22 31.52
CA THR A 483 21.38 9.84 31.02
C THR A 483 20.00 9.70 30.39
N LEU A 484 19.99 9.35 29.10
CA LEU A 484 18.76 9.18 28.33
C LEU A 484 18.64 7.72 27.89
N THR A 485 17.43 7.19 27.96
CA THR A 485 17.14 5.82 27.52
C THR A 485 15.93 5.83 26.58
N ASP A 486 16.08 5.21 25.43
CA ASP A 486 14.96 4.98 24.52
C ASP A 486 14.31 3.65 24.87
N GLN A 487 12.99 3.69 25.09
CA GLN A 487 12.25 2.53 25.55
C GLN A 487 12.06 1.52 24.44
N VAL A 488 12.35 0.25 24.72
CA VAL A 488 12.08 -0.87 23.82
C VAL A 488 10.56 -1.06 23.72
N ARG A 489 10.06 -1.28 22.51
CA ARG A 489 8.64 -1.54 22.29
C ARG A 489 8.24 -2.84 23.01
N PRO A 490 7.09 -2.85 23.73
CA PRO A 490 6.68 -4.03 24.51
C PRO A 490 6.49 -5.29 23.65
N ASP A 491 6.13 -5.13 22.40
CA ASP A 491 5.85 -6.19 21.42
C ASP A 491 7.07 -6.63 20.61
N ALA A 492 8.20 -5.90 20.67
CA ALA A 492 9.37 -6.15 19.82
C ALA A 492 9.87 -7.60 19.89
N GLY A 493 10.02 -8.18 21.06
CA GLY A 493 10.45 -9.58 21.23
C GLY A 493 9.49 -10.59 20.62
N THR A 494 8.18 -10.35 20.77
CA THR A 494 7.13 -11.18 20.17
C THR A 494 7.16 -11.11 18.64
N VAL A 495 7.34 -9.91 18.11
CA VAL A 495 7.46 -9.68 16.66
C VAL A 495 8.70 -10.36 16.08
N VAL A 496 9.86 -10.22 16.73
CA VAL A 496 11.12 -10.87 16.31
C VAL A 496 10.95 -12.39 16.28
N THR A 497 10.32 -12.97 17.31
CA THR A 497 10.05 -14.40 17.36
C THR A 497 9.12 -14.85 16.23
N ALA A 498 8.02 -14.16 16.00
CA ALA A 498 7.07 -14.48 14.94
C ALA A 498 7.70 -14.35 13.54
N LEU A 499 8.56 -13.35 13.32
CA LEU A 499 9.27 -13.18 12.06
C LEU A 499 10.31 -14.28 11.83
N ARG A 500 11.04 -14.70 12.88
CA ARG A 500 11.97 -15.83 12.80
C ARG A 500 11.27 -17.11 12.38
N GLU A 501 10.09 -17.38 12.92
CA GLU A 501 9.28 -18.55 12.52
C GLU A 501 8.81 -18.42 11.06
N LEU A 502 8.40 -17.24 10.63
CA LEU A 502 7.93 -17.00 9.28
C LEU A 502 9.07 -17.09 8.24
N THR A 503 10.22 -16.49 8.50
CA THR A 503 11.32 -16.45 7.52
C THR A 503 12.29 -17.62 7.63
N ALA A 504 12.21 -18.41 8.70
CA ALA A 504 13.16 -19.46 9.08
C ALA A 504 14.62 -18.94 9.24
N THR A 505 14.77 -17.62 9.41
CA THR A 505 16.05 -16.95 9.66
C THR A 505 15.90 -16.02 10.86
N THR A 506 16.98 -15.84 11.62
CA THR A 506 16.96 -14.86 12.71
C THR A 506 17.04 -13.44 12.12
N PRO A 507 16.17 -12.51 12.52
CA PRO A 507 16.29 -11.11 12.13
C PRO A 507 17.65 -10.52 12.52
N VAL A 508 18.09 -9.50 11.78
CA VAL A 508 19.37 -8.79 11.97
C VAL A 508 19.10 -7.40 12.54
N LEU A 509 19.91 -6.96 13.49
CA LEU A 509 19.92 -5.58 13.99
C LEU A 509 21.02 -4.79 13.29
N LEU A 510 20.65 -3.66 12.66
CA LEU A 510 21.57 -2.70 12.04
C LEU A 510 21.44 -1.36 12.78
N THR A 511 22.47 -0.93 13.50
CA THR A 511 22.39 0.30 14.30
C THR A 511 23.67 1.12 14.27
N GLY A 512 23.53 2.44 14.33
CA GLY A 512 24.63 3.37 14.55
C GLY A 512 25.13 3.46 16.00
N ASP A 513 24.41 2.85 16.93
CA ASP A 513 24.76 2.86 18.35
C ASP A 513 26.00 2.01 18.64
N ASN A 514 26.58 2.22 19.84
CA ASN A 514 27.72 1.42 20.30
C ASN A 514 27.35 -0.07 20.45
N ALA A 515 28.36 -0.93 20.38
CA ALA A 515 28.21 -2.38 20.37
C ALA A 515 27.50 -2.91 21.63
N LEU A 516 27.77 -2.32 22.79
CA LEU A 516 27.21 -2.78 24.06
C LEU A 516 25.70 -2.50 24.15
N ALA A 517 25.28 -1.27 23.80
CA ALA A 517 23.88 -0.89 23.78
C ALA A 517 23.09 -1.74 22.76
N ALA A 518 23.70 -1.99 21.60
CA ALA A 518 23.11 -2.84 20.57
C ALA A 518 22.95 -4.29 21.02
N GLN A 519 23.96 -4.84 21.71
CA GLN A 519 23.93 -6.21 22.22
C GLN A 519 22.84 -6.39 23.30
N LEU A 520 22.73 -5.45 24.24
CA LEU A 520 21.72 -5.47 25.30
C LEU A 520 20.29 -5.46 24.73
N LEU A 521 20.04 -4.59 23.74
CA LEU A 521 18.75 -4.59 23.05
C LEU A 521 18.50 -5.92 22.35
N ALA A 522 19.48 -6.41 21.61
CA ALA A 522 19.37 -7.66 20.86
C ALA A 522 19.03 -8.87 21.76
N GLU A 523 19.68 -8.96 22.93
CA GLU A 523 19.39 -9.97 23.94
C GLU A 523 17.95 -9.85 24.48
N GLN A 524 17.50 -8.62 24.74
CA GLN A 524 16.15 -8.34 25.23
C GLN A 524 15.06 -8.75 24.23
N VAL A 525 15.29 -8.53 22.91
CA VAL A 525 14.30 -8.82 21.86
C VAL A 525 14.53 -10.19 21.18
N GLY A 526 15.61 -10.92 21.49
CA GLY A 526 15.90 -12.24 20.94
C GLY A 526 16.57 -12.22 19.57
N ILE A 527 17.30 -11.16 19.21
CA ILE A 527 18.10 -11.06 17.99
C ILE A 527 19.54 -11.54 18.31
N THR A 528 20.10 -12.38 17.44
CA THR A 528 21.46 -12.92 17.62
C THR A 528 22.50 -12.30 16.68
N GLN A 529 22.06 -11.71 15.57
CA GLN A 529 22.94 -11.04 14.60
C GLN A 529 22.86 -9.54 14.76
N VAL A 530 23.95 -8.93 15.23
CA VAL A 530 24.04 -7.50 15.54
C VAL A 530 25.19 -6.88 14.77
N HIS A 531 24.91 -5.79 14.08
CA HIS A 531 25.89 -4.91 13.48
C HIS A 531 25.73 -3.52 14.07
N ALA A 532 26.68 -3.13 14.89
CA ALA A 532 26.69 -1.89 15.66
C ALA A 532 27.70 -0.88 15.10
N ALA A 533 27.62 0.35 15.56
CA ALA A 533 28.47 1.47 15.16
C ALA A 533 28.51 1.72 13.64
N LEU A 534 27.39 1.48 12.95
CA LEU A 534 27.28 1.63 11.50
C LEU A 534 26.95 3.08 11.11
N LEU A 535 27.68 3.60 10.15
CA LEU A 535 27.27 4.79 9.41
C LEU A 535 26.18 4.43 8.39
N PRO A 536 25.42 5.39 7.86
CA PRO A 536 24.39 5.11 6.85
C PRO A 536 24.92 4.32 5.63
N ALA A 537 26.14 4.61 5.17
CA ALA A 537 26.80 3.86 4.09
C ALA A 537 27.09 2.41 4.47
N ASP A 538 27.52 2.15 5.71
CA ASP A 538 27.82 0.80 6.19
C ASP A 538 26.53 -0.05 6.29
N LYS A 539 25.38 0.58 6.65
CA LYS A 539 24.07 -0.09 6.64
C LYS A 539 23.72 -0.56 5.23
N VAL A 540 23.94 0.28 4.22
CA VAL A 540 23.73 -0.07 2.80
C VAL A 540 24.59 -1.27 2.39
N GLU A 541 25.88 -1.27 2.74
CA GLU A 541 26.79 -2.38 2.45
C GLU A 541 26.34 -3.69 3.12
N ARG A 542 25.84 -3.63 4.37
CA ARG A 542 25.32 -4.82 5.07
C ARG A 542 24.05 -5.36 4.42
N VAL A 543 23.13 -4.49 4.02
CA VAL A 543 21.93 -4.89 3.29
C VAL A 543 22.31 -5.53 1.95
N GLN A 544 23.26 -4.94 1.22
CA GLN A 544 23.75 -5.50 -0.04
C GLN A 544 24.42 -6.88 0.16
N ALA A 545 25.25 -7.03 1.19
CA ALA A 545 25.89 -8.31 1.50
C ALA A 545 24.85 -9.42 1.81
N LEU A 546 23.74 -9.12 2.49
CA LEU A 546 22.65 -10.06 2.73
C LEU A 546 21.96 -10.45 1.41
N ARG A 547 21.76 -9.49 0.50
CA ARG A 547 21.17 -9.74 -0.84
C ARG A 547 22.11 -10.60 -1.69
N ASP A 548 23.42 -10.32 -1.68
CA ASP A 548 24.43 -11.08 -2.42
C ASP A 548 24.57 -12.50 -1.88
N ALA A 549 24.26 -12.74 -0.60
CA ALA A 549 24.14 -14.07 -0.01
C ALA A 549 22.86 -14.82 -0.46
N GLY A 550 22.04 -14.23 -1.32
CA GLY A 550 20.84 -14.83 -1.89
C GLY A 550 19.56 -14.63 -1.07
N HIS A 551 19.59 -13.80 -0.04
CA HIS A 551 18.40 -13.47 0.74
C HIS A 551 17.51 -12.44 0.03
N ARG A 552 16.18 -12.57 0.27
CA ARG A 552 15.21 -11.52 -0.02
C ARG A 552 15.06 -10.67 1.24
N VAL A 553 15.72 -9.52 1.23
CA VAL A 553 15.90 -8.68 2.42
C VAL A 553 14.78 -7.67 2.55
N LEU A 554 14.10 -7.68 3.69
CA LEU A 554 13.16 -6.66 4.13
C LEU A 554 13.85 -5.83 5.21
N VAL A 555 13.99 -4.52 5.01
CA VAL A 555 14.50 -3.59 6.00
C VAL A 555 13.33 -2.84 6.63
N VAL A 556 13.34 -2.73 7.97
CA VAL A 556 12.36 -1.95 8.74
C VAL A 556 13.09 -0.84 9.45
N GLY A 557 12.68 0.41 9.24
CA GLY A 557 13.32 1.59 9.82
C GLY A 557 12.34 2.75 10.02
N ASP A 558 12.77 3.83 10.69
CA ASP A 558 11.97 5.06 10.81
C ASP A 558 12.10 5.98 9.57
N GLY A 559 13.07 5.69 8.70
CA GLY A 559 13.27 6.30 7.39
C GLY A 559 13.99 7.65 7.39
N ILE A 560 14.32 8.24 8.52
CA ILE A 560 15.02 9.52 8.55
C ILE A 560 16.50 9.31 8.20
N ASN A 561 17.14 8.35 8.87
CA ASN A 561 18.55 8.03 8.67
C ASN A 561 18.77 6.77 7.82
N ASP A 562 17.73 5.95 7.67
CA ASP A 562 17.77 4.65 7.03
C ASP A 562 17.25 4.64 5.59
N ALA A 563 16.80 5.79 5.05
CA ALA A 563 16.29 5.89 3.69
C ALA A 563 17.22 5.23 2.64
N PRO A 564 18.56 5.36 2.69
CA PRO A 564 19.43 4.66 1.75
C PRO A 564 19.41 3.12 1.93
N ALA A 565 19.31 2.62 3.17
CA ALA A 565 19.24 1.19 3.45
C ALA A 565 17.89 0.61 3.04
N LEU A 566 16.78 1.34 3.31
CA LEU A 566 15.43 0.99 2.85
C LEU A 566 15.36 0.89 1.32
N ALA A 567 15.94 1.86 0.61
CA ALA A 567 15.99 1.88 -0.86
C ALA A 567 16.88 0.78 -1.46
N THR A 568 17.92 0.33 -0.73
CA THR A 568 18.83 -0.73 -1.19
C THR A 568 18.26 -2.12 -0.99
N ALA A 569 17.38 -2.30 -0.02
CA ALA A 569 16.72 -3.58 0.25
C ALA A 569 15.86 -4.07 -0.92
N ASP A 570 15.46 -5.34 -0.91
CA ASP A 570 14.40 -5.82 -1.82
C ASP A 570 13.06 -5.21 -1.44
N LEU A 571 12.88 -4.88 -0.15
CA LEU A 571 11.69 -4.23 0.40
C LEU A 571 12.07 -3.33 1.57
N GLY A 572 11.58 -2.09 1.55
CA GLY A 572 11.67 -1.15 2.64
C GLY A 572 10.32 -0.97 3.33
N VAL A 573 10.27 -1.13 4.65
CA VAL A 573 9.08 -0.86 5.47
C VAL A 573 9.38 0.28 6.44
N ALA A 574 8.58 1.32 6.40
CA ALA A 574 8.75 2.49 7.26
C ALA A 574 7.75 2.49 8.42
N MET A 575 8.21 3.00 9.58
CA MET A 575 7.35 3.35 10.71
C MET A 575 6.66 4.71 10.42
N GLY A 576 5.35 4.81 10.65
CA GLY A 576 4.54 5.88 10.07
C GLY A 576 4.50 7.20 10.84
N ARG A 577 4.59 7.19 12.18
CA ARG A 577 4.38 8.39 13.01
C ARG A 577 5.47 9.46 12.90
N ARG A 578 6.68 9.08 12.56
CA ARG A 578 7.85 9.96 12.51
C ARG A 578 8.51 10.03 11.14
N GLY A 579 7.98 9.27 10.18
CA GLY A 579 8.50 9.26 8.82
C GLY A 579 8.39 10.63 8.18
N SER A 580 9.53 11.20 7.78
CA SER A 580 9.57 12.38 6.91
C SER A 580 8.88 12.06 5.58
N ASP A 581 8.49 13.10 4.84
CA ASP A 581 7.94 12.92 3.48
C ASP A 581 8.88 12.09 2.58
N LEU A 582 10.18 12.17 2.83
CA LEU A 582 11.19 11.36 2.16
C LEU A 582 11.05 9.87 2.47
N THR A 583 10.73 9.52 3.72
CA THR A 583 10.51 8.12 4.15
C THR A 583 9.29 7.51 3.46
N LEU A 584 8.20 8.28 3.39
CA LEU A 584 6.99 7.85 2.70
C LEU A 584 7.24 7.67 1.19
N GLN A 585 8.18 8.40 0.60
CA GLN A 585 8.53 8.24 -0.82
C GLN A 585 9.46 7.04 -1.06
N THR A 586 10.37 6.74 -0.16
CA THR A 586 11.39 5.69 -0.34
C THR A 586 10.94 4.30 0.10
N ALA A 587 10.10 4.18 1.13
CA ALA A 587 9.61 2.89 1.61
C ALA A 587 8.58 2.27 0.67
N ASP A 588 8.56 0.94 0.57
CA ASP A 588 7.60 0.16 -0.21
C ASP A 588 6.29 -0.08 0.54
N ALA A 589 6.36 -0.13 1.88
CA ALA A 589 5.19 -0.20 2.74
C ALA A 589 5.38 0.68 3.99
N VAL A 590 4.26 1.11 4.61
CA VAL A 590 4.27 2.01 5.77
C VAL A 590 3.33 1.47 6.84
N LEU A 591 3.82 1.38 8.09
CA LEU A 591 3.03 1.04 9.27
C LEU A 591 2.49 2.34 9.89
N VAL A 592 1.30 2.78 9.48
CA VAL A 592 0.75 4.11 9.79
C VAL A 592 0.58 4.36 11.29
N GLY A 593 0.15 3.34 12.04
CA GLY A 593 -0.04 3.40 13.48
C GLY A 593 1.23 3.21 14.31
N ASP A 594 2.40 3.09 13.68
CA ASP A 594 3.66 2.72 14.38
C ASP A 594 3.59 1.37 15.11
N ASP A 595 2.61 0.54 14.77
CA ASP A 595 2.42 -0.77 15.39
C ASP A 595 3.25 -1.84 14.69
N LEU A 596 4.38 -2.17 15.29
CA LEU A 596 5.30 -3.19 14.78
C LEU A 596 4.67 -4.60 14.73
N SER A 597 3.66 -4.86 15.57
CA SER A 597 2.95 -6.16 15.62
C SER A 597 2.19 -6.48 14.32
N THR A 598 1.91 -5.48 13.50
CA THR A 598 1.27 -5.64 12.18
C THR A 598 2.17 -6.29 11.14
N LEU A 599 3.49 -6.22 11.29
CA LEU A 599 4.46 -6.72 10.31
C LEU A 599 4.39 -8.26 10.10
N PRO A 600 4.35 -9.11 11.15
CA PRO A 600 4.15 -10.55 10.96
C PRO A 600 2.81 -10.89 10.28
N ALA A 601 1.74 -10.15 10.60
CA ALA A 601 0.44 -10.34 9.97
C ALA A 601 0.48 -9.95 8.48
N LEU A 602 1.16 -8.85 8.13
CA LEU A 602 1.39 -8.44 6.74
C LEU A 602 2.11 -9.52 5.92
N LEU A 603 3.19 -10.10 6.47
CA LEU A 603 3.92 -11.16 5.78
C LEU A 603 3.06 -12.43 5.60
N ARG A 604 2.27 -12.82 6.60
CA ARG A 604 1.33 -13.95 6.49
C ARG A 604 0.27 -13.70 5.43
N LEU A 605 -0.33 -12.51 5.43
CA LEU A 605 -1.33 -12.11 4.44
C LEU A 605 -0.76 -12.12 3.02
N SER A 606 0.45 -11.60 2.83
CA SER A 606 1.14 -11.61 1.55
C SER A 606 1.42 -13.04 1.07
N ARG A 607 1.86 -13.95 1.95
CA ARG A 607 2.04 -15.37 1.63
C ARG A 607 0.71 -16.05 1.28
N ALA A 608 -0.38 -15.67 1.96
CA ALA A 608 -1.71 -16.16 1.63
C ALA A 608 -2.17 -15.67 0.26
N ALA A 609 -1.89 -14.41 -0.09
CA ALA A 609 -2.18 -13.86 -1.41
C ALA A 609 -1.42 -14.59 -2.52
N ARG A 610 -0.11 -14.78 -2.34
CA ARG A 610 0.71 -15.55 -3.29
C ARG A 610 0.23 -17.00 -3.44
N ARG A 611 -0.14 -17.67 -2.34
CA ARG A 611 -0.74 -19.02 -2.40
C ARG A 611 -2.06 -19.02 -3.17
N ALA A 612 -2.91 -18.02 -2.96
CA ALA A 612 -4.16 -17.89 -3.70
C ALA A 612 -3.93 -17.67 -5.20
N VAL A 613 -2.97 -16.83 -5.59
CA VAL A 613 -2.55 -16.66 -6.99
C VAL A 613 -2.11 -18.00 -7.59
N LEU A 614 -1.24 -18.72 -6.91
CA LEU A 614 -0.75 -20.01 -7.41
C LEU A 614 -1.88 -21.05 -7.51
N GLN A 615 -2.75 -21.14 -6.51
CA GLN A 615 -3.94 -22.01 -6.53
C GLN A 615 -4.85 -21.69 -7.72
N ASN A 616 -5.09 -20.42 -7.97
CA ASN A 616 -5.92 -19.94 -9.07
C ASN A 616 -5.29 -20.32 -10.43
N LEU A 617 -3.99 -20.08 -10.61
CA LEU A 617 -3.28 -20.42 -11.84
C LEU A 617 -3.30 -21.94 -12.10
N VAL A 618 -3.11 -22.74 -11.07
CA VAL A 618 -3.19 -24.22 -11.19
C VAL A 618 -4.61 -24.66 -11.53
N LEU A 619 -5.62 -24.08 -10.85
CA LEU A 619 -7.02 -24.40 -11.12
C LEU A 619 -7.41 -24.05 -12.56
N ALA A 620 -7.05 -22.83 -13.02
CA ALA A 620 -7.27 -22.40 -14.39
C ALA A 620 -6.59 -23.32 -15.41
N GLY A 621 -5.30 -23.61 -15.21
CA GLY A 621 -4.53 -24.47 -16.10
C GLY A 621 -5.10 -25.90 -16.18
N VAL A 622 -5.45 -26.50 -15.06
CA VAL A 622 -6.06 -27.85 -15.02
C VAL A 622 -7.43 -27.84 -15.70
N ALA A 623 -8.28 -26.84 -15.44
CA ALA A 623 -9.59 -26.75 -16.07
C ALA A 623 -9.48 -26.58 -17.59
N ILE A 624 -8.60 -25.69 -18.07
CA ILE A 624 -8.36 -25.50 -19.51
C ILE A 624 -7.87 -26.80 -20.16
N VAL A 625 -6.84 -27.45 -19.60
CA VAL A 625 -6.27 -28.68 -20.15
C VAL A 625 -7.33 -29.80 -20.20
N ALA A 626 -8.11 -29.96 -19.13
CA ALA A 626 -9.15 -30.99 -19.07
C ALA A 626 -10.26 -30.75 -20.12
N LEU A 627 -10.78 -29.52 -20.20
CA LEU A 627 -11.87 -29.19 -21.14
C LEU A 627 -11.40 -29.23 -22.61
N VAL A 628 -10.21 -28.70 -22.90
CA VAL A 628 -9.59 -28.75 -24.24
C VAL A 628 -9.34 -30.20 -24.66
N THR A 629 -8.80 -31.03 -23.76
CA THR A 629 -8.57 -32.43 -24.06
C THR A 629 -9.88 -33.15 -24.34
N TRP A 630 -10.92 -32.90 -23.55
CA TRP A 630 -12.26 -33.48 -23.79
C TRP A 630 -12.82 -33.06 -25.15
N ASP A 631 -12.72 -31.75 -25.51
CA ASP A 631 -13.21 -31.26 -26.81
C ASP A 631 -12.45 -31.83 -28.01
N LEU A 632 -11.13 -31.99 -27.90
CA LEU A 632 -10.28 -32.52 -29.01
C LEU A 632 -10.40 -34.03 -29.19
N VAL A 633 -10.48 -34.80 -28.09
CA VAL A 633 -10.52 -36.28 -28.13
C VAL A 633 -11.94 -36.81 -28.26
N GLY A 634 -12.92 -36.07 -27.73
CA GLY A 634 -14.33 -36.44 -27.74
C GLY A 634 -15.21 -35.36 -28.39
N THR A 635 -16.44 -35.28 -27.91
CA THR A 635 -17.36 -34.19 -28.22
C THR A 635 -17.82 -33.54 -26.91
N LEU A 636 -17.29 -32.36 -26.61
CA LEU A 636 -17.73 -31.59 -25.46
C LEU A 636 -19.00 -30.80 -25.86
N PRO A 637 -20.16 -31.05 -25.23
CA PRO A 637 -21.34 -30.22 -25.47
C PRO A 637 -21.06 -28.77 -25.06
N LEU A 638 -21.42 -27.82 -25.93
CA LEU A 638 -21.19 -26.38 -25.71
C LEU A 638 -21.64 -25.89 -24.31
N PRO A 639 -22.85 -26.26 -23.80
CA PRO A 639 -23.26 -25.83 -22.46
C PRO A 639 -22.36 -26.34 -21.32
N LEU A 640 -21.78 -27.54 -21.45
CA LEU A 640 -20.84 -28.08 -20.44
C LEU A 640 -19.46 -27.42 -20.53
N GLY A 641 -18.97 -27.12 -21.73
CA GLY A 641 -17.77 -26.36 -21.93
C GLY A 641 -17.86 -24.98 -21.27
N VAL A 642 -18.97 -24.33 -21.50
CA VAL A 642 -19.33 -23.05 -20.87
C VAL A 642 -19.37 -23.14 -19.36
N LEU A 643 -20.14 -24.08 -18.81
CA LEU A 643 -20.29 -24.23 -17.36
C LEU A 643 -18.92 -24.51 -16.71
N GLY A 644 -18.09 -25.31 -17.36
CA GLY A 644 -16.73 -25.60 -16.86
C GLY A 644 -15.83 -24.37 -16.87
N HIS A 645 -15.86 -23.58 -17.94
CA HIS A 645 -15.08 -22.35 -18.08
C HIS A 645 -15.53 -21.27 -17.10
N GLU A 646 -16.82 -20.89 -17.15
CA GLU A 646 -17.39 -19.84 -16.29
C GLU A 646 -17.39 -20.24 -14.82
N GLY A 647 -17.71 -21.49 -14.50
CA GLY A 647 -17.62 -22.00 -13.14
C GLY A 647 -16.22 -21.91 -12.56
N GLY A 648 -15.21 -22.21 -13.38
CA GLY A 648 -13.80 -22.03 -13.03
C GLY A 648 -13.45 -20.56 -12.74
N THR A 649 -13.86 -19.65 -13.60
CA THR A 649 -13.64 -18.20 -13.47
C THR A 649 -14.30 -17.63 -12.19
N VAL A 650 -15.54 -18.01 -11.89
CA VAL A 650 -16.22 -17.64 -10.64
C VAL A 650 -15.46 -18.14 -9.41
N LEU A 651 -15.04 -19.41 -9.41
CA LEU A 651 -14.30 -19.99 -8.29
C LEU A 651 -12.96 -19.26 -8.04
N ILE A 652 -12.25 -18.91 -9.10
CA ILE A 652 -11.01 -18.15 -9.06
C ILE A 652 -11.23 -16.76 -8.47
N GLY A 653 -12.25 -16.05 -8.93
CA GLY A 653 -12.62 -14.73 -8.41
C GLY A 653 -12.97 -14.78 -6.92
N LEU A 654 -13.82 -15.73 -6.51
CA LEU A 654 -14.21 -15.91 -5.11
C LEU A 654 -13.01 -16.29 -4.22
N ASN A 655 -12.09 -17.12 -4.72
CA ASN A 655 -10.86 -17.47 -3.99
C ASN A 655 -9.98 -16.24 -3.74
N GLY A 656 -9.88 -15.33 -4.70
CA GLY A 656 -9.18 -14.04 -4.54
C GLY A 656 -9.87 -13.12 -3.53
N LEU A 657 -11.18 -12.95 -3.66
CA LEU A 657 -11.97 -12.07 -2.79
C LEU A 657 -12.05 -12.53 -1.33
N ARG A 658 -11.77 -13.81 -1.02
CA ARG A 658 -11.73 -14.29 0.37
C ARG A 658 -10.71 -13.55 1.25
N LEU A 659 -9.64 -13.01 0.62
CA LEU A 659 -8.60 -12.24 1.31
C LEU A 659 -9.07 -10.86 1.79
N LEU A 660 -10.23 -10.38 1.34
CA LEU A 660 -10.87 -9.19 1.90
C LEU A 660 -11.43 -9.39 3.31
N ARG A 661 -11.62 -10.65 3.75
CA ARG A 661 -12.16 -10.93 5.08
C ARG A 661 -11.14 -10.59 6.17
N SER A 662 -11.60 -9.99 7.28
CA SER A 662 -10.72 -9.69 8.43
C SER A 662 -10.08 -10.94 9.04
N SER A 663 -10.68 -12.12 8.85
CA SER A 663 -10.08 -13.39 9.27
C SER A 663 -8.76 -13.70 8.54
N ALA A 664 -8.59 -13.21 7.31
CA ALA A 664 -7.34 -13.39 6.56
C ALA A 664 -6.15 -12.60 7.14
N TRP A 665 -6.40 -11.55 7.92
CA TRP A 665 -5.38 -10.81 8.66
C TRP A 665 -4.87 -11.58 9.88
N ARG A 666 -5.72 -12.42 10.48
CA ARG A 666 -5.41 -13.18 11.70
C ARG A 666 -4.78 -14.54 11.43
N LEU A 667 -4.60 -14.91 10.14
CA LEU A 667 -3.92 -16.14 9.74
C LEU A 667 -2.43 -16.06 10.09
#